data_594fdb9386eee90ab257474e19acfd17
#
_entry.id   594fdb9386eee90ab257474e19acfd17
#
_cell.length_a   1.000
_cell.length_b   1.000
_cell.length_c   1.000
_cell.angle_alpha   90.00
_cell.angle_beta   90.00
_cell.angle_gamma   90.00
#
_symmetry.space_group_name_H-M   'P 1'
#
loop_
_entity.id
_entity.type
_entity.pdbx_description
1 polymer ?
#
loop_
_entity_poly.entity_id
_entity_poly.type
_entity_poly.pdbx_seq_one_letter_code
_entity_poly.pdbx_strand_id
1 'polypeptide(L)'
;MPTAGKLHPTTALLPVALQRYFEVALYLLVLTGFGTLAFTGGLGIATVVLVGAALLFRGYLLFLGRAWLIPERWTAFLTLGYVAFYLADYFLISGGFLQATVHLVLFVMVVRLFSAQRDRDFYFLSVIAFLMVLAAALLTVDSVFLLAFAVFMLMAVVCFILMEMRHISAKTRVHSRESGIGLAYRKIATSLAVASPILVLCILLGAAAIFFLLPRASGGYLGAYAPGGEISTGFGDTVELGRIGEIQQSGSVVMHIQIEGDDRGSFDLKWRGIALGKFDGRVWSNNQPQHPLFPELDGRFVLPPSPATVRKSSLHAIYYRVLMEPVGMNVFFLASTPESLEGNYGHVAIDDGGAIFDQDPEHPVNRYRASSDIEHTTASDLRAAGKTYPPDVLSSYLGLPALDRRIPQLAEQITASADNNYDKARILETYLRTHFGYTLQLSRTVPHDPLANFLFERKQGHCEYFASSLAVMLRTLGIPSRVVNGFRTGEFNDLTSQYVVRASNAHSWVEAYFPNHGWVAFDPTPGAAIPPRTGWSRASLYVDAMASFWREWIVNYDVGHQQSLAVSVGSRSRELLGALRRRWHRHYERLRVAARHTGSAIAGSPLRWGLGGVLIAALLLFVVNAPGLLQSLGKLRLAAQPERSPRRAATIWYERMTKRVARRGWRKSPTQTPDEFVSGIDDAGVRERVAEFTRHYESARFDDSVEDVRRLPQLYEEIFGSRRR
;
A
#
# COMPACT_ATOMS: atom_id res chain seq x y z
N MET A 1 64.86 -26.89 -12.72
CA MET A 1 63.47 -27.25 -12.40
C MET A 1 63.06 -26.55 -11.10
N PRO A 2 62.26 -25.49 -11.09
CA PRO A 2 61.72 -24.96 -9.85
C PRO A 2 60.42 -25.66 -9.54
N THR A 3 60.29 -26.11 -8.30
CA THR A 3 59.17 -26.80 -7.69
C THR A 3 57.92 -25.92 -7.75
N ALA A 4 56.85 -26.44 -8.38
CA ALA A 4 55.54 -25.87 -8.39
C ALA A 4 54.97 -25.80 -6.95
N GLY A 5 54.86 -24.60 -6.38
CA GLY A 5 54.17 -24.34 -5.13
C GLY A 5 52.69 -24.68 -5.27
N LYS A 6 52.23 -25.61 -4.48
CA LYS A 6 50.80 -25.95 -4.34
C LYS A 6 50.04 -24.69 -3.91
N LEU A 7 49.25 -24.14 -4.80
CA LEU A 7 48.26 -23.11 -4.50
C LEU A 7 47.23 -23.71 -3.50
N HIS A 8 47.22 -23.21 -2.30
CA HIS A 8 46.21 -23.60 -1.29
C HIS A 8 44.77 -23.16 -1.74
N PRO A 9 43.78 -24.04 -1.65
CA PRO A 9 42.43 -23.79 -2.18
C PRO A 9 41.57 -22.79 -1.35
N THR A 10 42.13 -22.16 -0.35
CA THR A 10 41.38 -21.37 0.68
C THR A 10 41.14 -19.90 0.32
N THR A 11 41.80 -19.34 -0.70
CA THR A 11 41.63 -17.94 -1.12
C THR A 11 40.38 -17.69 -2.01
N ALA A 12 39.68 -18.77 -2.40
CA ALA A 12 38.57 -18.69 -3.37
C ALA A 12 37.17 -18.69 -2.73
N LEU A 13 37.00 -18.94 -1.44
CA LEU A 13 35.69 -19.16 -0.82
C LEU A 13 34.86 -17.88 -0.59
N LEU A 14 35.51 -16.75 -0.26
CA LEU A 14 34.80 -15.47 0.00
C LEU A 14 34.15 -14.90 -1.27
N PRO A 15 34.83 -14.82 -2.43
CA PRO A 15 34.23 -14.38 -3.66
C PRO A 15 33.12 -15.30 -4.17
N VAL A 16 33.20 -16.60 -3.98
CA VAL A 16 32.19 -17.59 -4.43
C VAL A 16 30.88 -17.43 -3.65
N ALA A 17 30.95 -17.26 -2.35
CA ALA A 17 29.73 -17.11 -1.56
C ALA A 17 29.08 -15.73 -1.75
N LEU A 18 29.87 -14.65 -1.89
CA LEU A 18 29.35 -13.32 -2.22
C LEU A 18 28.65 -13.34 -3.58
N GLN A 19 29.22 -14.04 -4.57
CA GLN A 19 28.62 -14.24 -5.89
C GLN A 19 27.25 -14.95 -5.76
N ARG A 20 27.16 -16.01 -4.96
CA ARG A 20 25.91 -16.75 -4.76
C ARG A 20 24.83 -15.89 -4.07
N TYR A 21 25.18 -15.13 -3.04
CA TYR A 21 24.25 -14.19 -2.40
C TYR A 21 23.74 -13.13 -3.35
N PHE A 22 24.63 -12.60 -4.19
CA PHE A 22 24.26 -11.64 -5.22
C PHE A 22 23.31 -12.25 -6.26
N GLU A 23 23.58 -13.44 -6.77
CA GLU A 23 22.72 -14.13 -7.74
C GLU A 23 21.33 -14.40 -7.17
N VAL A 24 21.26 -14.82 -5.90
CA VAL A 24 19.97 -15.01 -5.21
C VAL A 24 19.24 -13.68 -5.02
N ALA A 25 19.94 -12.61 -4.61
CA ALA A 25 19.32 -11.30 -4.43
C ALA A 25 18.80 -10.73 -5.76
N LEU A 26 19.56 -10.87 -6.84
CA LEU A 26 19.15 -10.45 -8.17
C LEU A 26 17.95 -11.27 -8.67
N TYR A 27 17.95 -12.58 -8.44
CA TYR A 27 16.81 -13.44 -8.77
C TYR A 27 15.55 -13.01 -7.99
N LEU A 28 15.68 -12.75 -6.68
CA LEU A 28 14.57 -12.28 -5.85
C LEU A 28 14.08 -10.89 -6.29
N LEU A 29 14.98 -10.00 -6.72
CA LEU A 29 14.61 -8.71 -7.28
C LEU A 29 13.76 -8.86 -8.55
N VAL A 30 14.15 -9.74 -9.46
CA VAL A 30 13.37 -10.02 -10.69
C VAL A 30 12.05 -10.69 -10.35
N LEU A 31 12.08 -11.66 -9.43
CA LEU A 31 10.88 -12.36 -8.98
C LEU A 31 9.85 -11.42 -8.33
N THR A 32 10.30 -10.50 -7.47
CA THR A 32 9.42 -9.50 -6.86
C THR A 32 8.89 -8.51 -7.89
N GLY A 33 9.71 -8.06 -8.86
CA GLY A 33 9.26 -7.21 -9.96
C GLY A 33 8.20 -7.88 -10.83
N PHE A 34 8.42 -9.14 -11.23
CA PHE A 34 7.41 -9.92 -11.97
C PHE A 34 6.16 -10.19 -11.12
N GLY A 35 6.33 -10.58 -9.86
CA GLY A 35 5.21 -10.83 -8.93
C GLY A 35 4.32 -9.61 -8.76
N THR A 36 4.92 -8.41 -8.63
CA THR A 36 4.18 -7.15 -8.55
C THR A 36 3.35 -6.92 -9.82
N LEU A 37 3.92 -7.16 -10.99
CA LEU A 37 3.23 -7.00 -12.27
C LEU A 37 2.14 -8.06 -12.49
N ALA A 38 2.41 -9.32 -12.16
CA ALA A 38 1.44 -10.43 -12.30
C ALA A 38 0.22 -10.23 -11.38
N PHE A 39 0.43 -9.65 -10.19
CA PHE A 39 -0.65 -9.40 -9.22
C PHE A 39 -1.64 -8.32 -9.70
N THR A 40 -1.27 -7.47 -10.67
CA THR A 40 -2.19 -6.43 -11.19
C THR A 40 -3.41 -7.00 -11.93
N GLY A 41 -3.40 -8.28 -12.31
CA GLY A 41 -4.45 -8.89 -13.14
C GLY A 41 -4.42 -8.44 -14.61
N GLY A 42 -3.54 -7.50 -14.97
CA GLY A 42 -3.42 -6.99 -16.36
C GLY A 42 -2.70 -7.92 -17.33
N LEU A 43 -2.17 -9.07 -16.85
CA LEU A 43 -1.50 -10.07 -17.68
C LEU A 43 -2.42 -11.25 -17.98
N GLY A 44 -2.40 -11.72 -19.23
CA GLY A 44 -3.07 -12.96 -19.61
C GLY A 44 -2.51 -14.18 -18.84
N ILE A 45 -3.37 -15.11 -18.47
CA ILE A 45 -3.02 -16.33 -17.70
C ILE A 45 -1.86 -17.09 -18.37
N ALA A 46 -1.87 -17.21 -19.69
CA ALA A 46 -0.82 -17.88 -20.45
C ALA A 46 0.56 -17.23 -20.24
N THR A 47 0.63 -15.90 -20.26
CA THR A 47 1.86 -15.11 -20.01
C THR A 47 2.37 -15.33 -18.59
N VAL A 48 1.48 -15.28 -17.59
CA VAL A 48 1.82 -15.50 -16.18
C VAL A 48 2.38 -16.92 -15.97
N VAL A 49 1.74 -17.92 -16.55
CA VAL A 49 2.18 -19.33 -16.43
C VAL A 49 3.53 -19.54 -17.10
N LEU A 50 3.73 -19.03 -18.32
CA LEU A 50 4.96 -19.21 -19.09
C LEU A 50 6.15 -18.53 -18.40
N VAL A 51 6.01 -17.26 -18.01
CA VAL A 51 7.07 -16.50 -17.34
C VAL A 51 7.32 -17.05 -15.93
N GLY A 52 6.25 -17.40 -15.21
CA GLY A 52 6.33 -18.05 -13.90
C GLY A 52 7.10 -19.37 -13.95
N ALA A 53 6.83 -20.23 -14.95
CA ALA A 53 7.56 -21.47 -15.15
C ALA A 53 9.05 -21.23 -15.45
N ALA A 54 9.39 -20.21 -16.26
CA ALA A 54 10.78 -19.84 -16.54
C ALA A 54 11.51 -19.37 -15.26
N LEU A 55 10.85 -18.57 -14.43
CA LEU A 55 11.39 -18.12 -13.15
C LEU A 55 11.57 -19.27 -12.17
N LEU A 56 10.58 -20.16 -12.04
CA LEU A 56 10.68 -21.35 -11.19
C LEU A 56 11.84 -22.26 -11.64
N PHE A 57 11.99 -22.48 -12.94
CA PHE A 57 13.10 -23.24 -13.49
C PHE A 57 14.45 -22.59 -13.17
N ARG A 58 14.58 -21.28 -13.29
CA ARG A 58 15.80 -20.56 -12.91
C ARG A 58 16.08 -20.67 -11.40
N GLY A 59 15.05 -20.54 -10.55
CA GLY A 59 15.15 -20.73 -9.12
C GLY A 59 15.63 -22.13 -8.74
N TYR A 60 15.10 -23.16 -9.40
CA TYR A 60 15.52 -24.54 -9.24
C TYR A 60 17.01 -24.76 -9.62
N LEU A 61 17.45 -24.17 -10.74
CA LEU A 61 18.88 -24.22 -11.15
C LEU A 61 19.79 -23.54 -10.13
N LEU A 62 19.38 -22.38 -9.58
CA LEU A 62 20.11 -21.69 -8.53
C LEU A 62 20.20 -22.53 -7.24
N PHE A 63 19.12 -23.22 -6.87
CA PHE A 63 19.11 -24.11 -5.73
C PHE A 63 20.10 -25.27 -5.89
N LEU A 64 20.15 -25.87 -7.09
CA LEU A 64 21.10 -26.93 -7.43
C LEU A 64 22.55 -26.45 -7.60
N GLY A 65 22.79 -25.13 -7.60
CA GLY A 65 24.09 -24.55 -7.91
C GLY A 65 24.54 -24.77 -9.36
N ARG A 66 23.60 -25.00 -10.28
CA ARG A 66 23.86 -25.22 -11.70
C ARG A 66 23.56 -23.92 -12.49
N ALA A 67 24.45 -23.57 -13.42
CA ALA A 67 24.25 -22.50 -14.36
C ALA A 67 23.93 -23.08 -15.74
N TRP A 68 22.68 -22.89 -16.21
CA TRP A 68 22.36 -23.12 -17.61
C TRP A 68 22.24 -21.76 -18.29
N LEU A 69 23.12 -21.49 -19.24
CA LEU A 69 23.28 -20.19 -19.88
C LEU A 69 23.02 -20.30 -21.37
N ILE A 70 22.22 -19.41 -21.90
CA ILE A 70 21.96 -19.28 -23.34
C ILE A 70 23.22 -18.65 -23.98
N PRO A 71 23.82 -19.30 -24.99
CA PRO A 71 24.97 -18.76 -25.70
C PRO A 71 24.67 -17.40 -26.33
N GLU A 72 25.62 -16.47 -26.32
CA GLU A 72 25.45 -15.07 -26.77
C GLU A 72 24.92 -14.98 -28.23
N ARG A 73 25.32 -15.90 -29.09
CA ARG A 73 24.83 -16.02 -30.48
C ARG A 73 23.31 -16.23 -30.57
N TRP A 74 22.74 -17.01 -29.67
CA TRP A 74 21.28 -17.28 -29.64
C TRP A 74 20.47 -16.10 -29.11
N THR A 75 21.04 -15.29 -28.21
CA THR A 75 20.33 -14.11 -27.68
C THR A 75 20.02 -13.09 -28.77
N ALA A 76 20.94 -12.89 -29.74
CA ALA A 76 20.71 -11.99 -30.86
C ALA A 76 19.56 -12.49 -31.76
N PHE A 77 19.57 -13.81 -32.11
CA PHE A 77 18.47 -14.40 -32.91
C PHE A 77 17.13 -14.35 -32.19
N LEU A 78 17.07 -14.66 -30.90
CA LEU A 78 15.86 -14.58 -30.10
C LEU A 78 15.31 -13.14 -30.04
N THR A 79 16.18 -12.15 -29.84
CA THR A 79 15.78 -10.75 -29.82
C THR A 79 15.25 -10.29 -31.17
N LEU A 80 15.91 -10.65 -32.26
CA LEU A 80 15.45 -10.31 -33.61
C LEU A 80 14.12 -11.00 -33.93
N GLY A 81 13.97 -12.29 -33.59
CA GLY A 81 12.72 -13.03 -33.74
C GLY A 81 11.56 -12.41 -32.96
N TYR A 82 11.84 -11.91 -31.76
CA TYR A 82 10.79 -11.24 -30.97
C TYR A 82 10.40 -9.87 -31.53
N VAL A 83 11.31 -9.12 -32.16
CA VAL A 83 10.95 -7.87 -32.85
C VAL A 83 9.88 -8.12 -33.92
N ALA A 84 10.04 -9.20 -34.68
CA ALA A 84 9.01 -9.60 -35.64
C ALA A 84 7.71 -10.05 -34.96
N PHE A 85 7.80 -10.80 -33.88
CA PHE A 85 6.65 -11.23 -33.07
C PHE A 85 5.93 -10.07 -32.40
N TYR A 86 6.65 -9.03 -31.96
CA TYR A 86 6.05 -7.84 -31.34
C TYR A 86 5.01 -7.14 -32.22
N LEU A 87 5.28 -7.07 -33.53
CA LEU A 87 4.31 -6.54 -34.49
C LEU A 87 3.05 -7.42 -34.55
N ALA A 88 3.24 -8.73 -34.57
CA ALA A 88 2.13 -9.67 -34.56
C ALA A 88 1.35 -9.60 -33.22
N ASP A 89 2.05 -9.48 -32.10
CA ASP A 89 1.44 -9.33 -30.77
C ASP A 89 0.59 -8.03 -30.71
N TYR A 90 1.14 -6.91 -31.16
CA TYR A 90 0.44 -5.64 -31.17
C TYR A 90 -0.83 -5.66 -32.00
N PHE A 91 -0.80 -6.22 -33.24
CA PHE A 91 -1.93 -6.18 -34.16
C PHE A 91 -2.93 -7.33 -33.99
N LEU A 92 -2.50 -8.51 -33.54
CA LEU A 92 -3.30 -9.74 -33.58
C LEU A 92 -3.66 -10.31 -32.21
N ILE A 93 -2.81 -10.08 -31.17
CA ILE A 93 -2.98 -10.73 -29.87
C ILE A 93 -3.42 -9.73 -28.79
N SER A 94 -2.62 -8.68 -28.59
CA SER A 94 -2.83 -7.73 -27.50
C SER A 94 -3.77 -6.57 -27.84
N GLY A 95 -3.87 -6.18 -29.13
CA GLY A 95 -4.71 -5.08 -29.59
C GLY A 95 -4.37 -3.69 -28.98
N GLY A 96 -3.30 -3.61 -28.18
CA GLY A 96 -2.89 -2.41 -27.48
C GLY A 96 -1.37 -2.28 -27.27
N PHE A 97 -0.85 -1.07 -27.46
CA PHE A 97 0.58 -0.77 -27.34
C PHE A 97 1.16 -1.12 -25.97
N LEU A 98 0.43 -0.80 -24.89
CA LEU A 98 0.89 -1.03 -23.52
C LEU A 98 1.08 -2.52 -23.22
N GLN A 99 0.10 -3.37 -23.58
CA GLN A 99 0.17 -4.81 -23.33
C GLN A 99 1.28 -5.47 -24.15
N ALA A 100 1.40 -5.16 -25.44
CA ALA A 100 2.48 -5.67 -26.29
C ALA A 100 3.88 -5.25 -25.74
N THR A 101 4.01 -4.02 -25.23
CA THR A 101 5.26 -3.55 -24.63
C THR A 101 5.59 -4.29 -23.32
N VAL A 102 4.59 -4.60 -22.50
CA VAL A 102 4.77 -5.42 -21.30
C VAL A 102 5.25 -6.82 -21.66
N HIS A 103 4.66 -7.46 -22.68
CA HIS A 103 5.12 -8.76 -23.19
C HIS A 103 6.58 -8.71 -23.68
N LEU A 104 6.96 -7.65 -24.38
CA LEU A 104 8.35 -7.43 -24.81
C LEU A 104 9.30 -7.36 -23.62
N VAL A 105 8.97 -6.58 -22.59
CA VAL A 105 9.77 -6.44 -21.37
C VAL A 105 9.95 -7.78 -20.67
N LEU A 106 8.87 -8.56 -20.54
CA LEU A 106 8.88 -9.90 -19.94
C LEU A 106 9.74 -10.89 -20.75
N PHE A 107 9.64 -10.86 -22.07
CA PHE A 107 10.48 -11.69 -22.95
C PHE A 107 11.96 -11.34 -22.78
N VAL A 108 12.32 -10.06 -22.86
CA VAL A 108 13.70 -9.60 -22.68
C VAL A 108 14.22 -9.96 -21.29
N MET A 109 13.38 -9.85 -20.27
CA MET A 109 13.70 -10.28 -18.90
C MET A 109 14.08 -11.77 -18.84
N VAL A 110 13.25 -12.65 -19.41
CA VAL A 110 13.52 -14.10 -19.42
C VAL A 110 14.82 -14.40 -20.17
N VAL A 111 15.00 -13.87 -21.38
CA VAL A 111 16.23 -14.07 -22.18
C VAL A 111 17.47 -13.60 -21.40
N ARG A 112 17.41 -12.42 -20.80
CA ARG A 112 18.53 -11.85 -20.02
C ARG A 112 18.78 -12.64 -18.73
N LEU A 113 17.75 -13.14 -18.05
CA LEU A 113 17.89 -13.94 -16.84
C LEU A 113 18.70 -15.23 -17.08
N PHE A 114 18.62 -15.81 -18.29
CA PHE A 114 19.37 -16.99 -18.69
C PHE A 114 20.64 -16.70 -19.50
N SER A 115 20.96 -15.43 -19.82
CA SER A 115 22.15 -15.08 -20.57
C SER A 115 23.12 -14.15 -19.83
N ALA A 116 22.74 -13.59 -18.70
CA ALA A 116 23.54 -12.63 -17.94
C ALA A 116 24.83 -13.26 -17.39
N GLN A 117 25.98 -12.69 -17.78
CA GLN A 117 27.31 -13.12 -17.33
C GLN A 117 28.18 -11.96 -16.88
N ARG A 118 28.03 -10.79 -17.49
CA ARG A 118 28.85 -9.59 -17.27
C ARG A 118 28.13 -8.65 -16.29
N ASP A 119 28.90 -7.80 -15.61
CA ASP A 119 28.33 -6.80 -14.67
C ASP A 119 27.29 -5.90 -15.35
N ARG A 120 27.51 -5.53 -16.61
CA ARG A 120 26.57 -4.78 -17.44
C ARG A 120 25.20 -5.48 -17.56
N ASP A 121 25.20 -6.81 -17.72
CA ASP A 121 23.95 -7.57 -17.90
C ASP A 121 23.11 -7.59 -16.61
N PHE A 122 23.77 -7.58 -15.45
CA PHE A 122 23.10 -7.50 -14.15
C PHE A 122 22.47 -6.14 -13.90
N TYR A 123 23.13 -5.05 -14.34
CA TYR A 123 22.50 -3.72 -14.34
C TYR A 123 21.26 -3.68 -15.23
N PHE A 124 21.34 -4.20 -16.45
CA PHE A 124 20.19 -4.28 -17.36
C PHE A 124 19.03 -5.07 -16.74
N LEU A 125 19.32 -6.20 -16.10
CA LEU A 125 18.29 -7.03 -15.47
C LEU A 125 17.63 -6.29 -14.30
N SER A 126 18.39 -5.53 -13.52
CA SER A 126 17.86 -4.67 -12.45
C SER A 126 16.97 -3.54 -13.00
N VAL A 127 17.36 -2.93 -14.12
CA VAL A 127 16.54 -1.92 -14.81
C VAL A 127 15.25 -2.53 -15.34
N ILE A 128 15.30 -3.73 -15.92
CA ILE A 128 14.10 -4.44 -16.40
C ILE A 128 13.16 -4.77 -15.22
N ALA A 129 13.71 -5.20 -14.08
CA ALA A 129 12.91 -5.43 -12.88
C ALA A 129 12.22 -4.15 -12.41
N PHE A 130 12.90 -3.01 -12.45
CA PHE A 130 12.31 -1.70 -12.16
C PHE A 130 11.22 -1.32 -13.18
N LEU A 131 11.44 -1.55 -14.47
CA LEU A 131 10.44 -1.29 -15.51
C LEU A 131 9.18 -2.15 -15.32
N MET A 132 9.31 -3.39 -14.85
CA MET A 132 8.14 -4.23 -14.50
C MET A 132 7.32 -3.62 -13.37
N VAL A 133 7.98 -3.10 -12.34
CA VAL A 133 7.30 -2.41 -11.23
C VAL A 133 6.68 -1.09 -11.68
N LEU A 134 7.35 -0.36 -12.57
CA LEU A 134 6.79 0.87 -13.17
C LEU A 134 5.54 0.55 -14.02
N ALA A 135 5.59 -0.52 -14.82
CA ALA A 135 4.42 -1.00 -15.56
C ALA A 135 3.27 -1.40 -14.62
N ALA A 136 3.59 -2.10 -13.50
CA ALA A 136 2.59 -2.43 -12.49
C ALA A 136 1.97 -1.16 -11.86
N ALA A 137 2.75 -0.13 -11.60
CA ALA A 137 2.26 1.15 -11.07
C ALA A 137 1.28 1.86 -12.02
N LEU A 138 1.44 1.66 -13.34
CA LEU A 138 0.52 2.19 -14.35
C LEU A 138 -0.76 1.35 -14.49
N LEU A 139 -0.69 0.06 -14.17
CA LEU A 139 -1.79 -0.90 -14.35
C LEU A 139 -2.64 -1.10 -13.10
N THR A 140 -2.23 -0.61 -11.93
CA THR A 140 -2.99 -0.77 -10.70
C THR A 140 -3.01 0.50 -9.85
N VAL A 141 -4.15 0.72 -9.23
CA VAL A 141 -4.34 1.77 -8.21
C VAL A 141 -4.51 1.16 -6.80
N ASP A 142 -4.30 -0.15 -6.66
CA ASP A 142 -4.53 -0.88 -5.42
C ASP A 142 -3.46 -0.56 -4.36
N SER A 143 -3.88 -0.46 -3.10
CA SER A 143 -3.00 -0.22 -1.94
C SER A 143 -1.98 -1.36 -1.70
N VAL A 144 -2.30 -2.58 -2.13
CA VAL A 144 -1.39 -3.74 -2.03
C VAL A 144 -0.12 -3.53 -2.85
N PHE A 145 -0.19 -2.72 -3.92
CA PHE A 145 0.99 -2.31 -4.69
C PHE A 145 2.08 -1.67 -3.81
N LEU A 146 1.71 -0.86 -2.81
CA LEU A 146 2.69 -0.23 -1.92
C LEU A 146 3.52 -1.27 -1.14
N LEU A 147 2.87 -2.32 -0.65
CA LEU A 147 3.58 -3.42 0.04
C LEU A 147 4.54 -4.15 -0.91
N ALA A 148 4.06 -4.49 -2.11
CA ALA A 148 4.88 -5.13 -3.13
C ALA A 148 6.06 -4.23 -3.55
N PHE A 149 5.81 -2.93 -3.72
CA PHE A 149 6.84 -1.94 -4.00
C PHE A 149 7.87 -1.81 -2.86
N ALA A 150 7.45 -1.81 -1.60
CA ALA A 150 8.36 -1.77 -0.45
C ALA A 150 9.26 -3.02 -0.40
N VAL A 151 8.71 -4.20 -0.68
CA VAL A 151 9.48 -5.45 -0.77
C VAL A 151 10.46 -5.39 -1.95
N PHE A 152 10.02 -4.92 -3.12
CA PHE A 152 10.89 -4.71 -4.27
C PHE A 152 12.04 -3.75 -3.96
N MET A 153 11.75 -2.61 -3.33
CA MET A 153 12.76 -1.63 -2.91
C MET A 153 13.78 -2.23 -1.94
N LEU A 154 13.32 -3.05 -0.99
CA LEU A 154 14.22 -3.76 -0.08
C LEU A 154 15.15 -4.71 -0.85
N MET A 155 14.61 -5.48 -1.78
CA MET A 155 15.41 -6.40 -2.61
C MET A 155 16.37 -5.61 -3.52
N ALA A 156 15.95 -4.47 -4.06
CA ALA A 156 16.77 -3.59 -4.87
C ALA A 156 17.98 -3.05 -4.08
N VAL A 157 17.74 -2.51 -2.89
CA VAL A 157 18.80 -2.00 -2.00
C VAL A 157 19.80 -3.11 -1.65
N VAL A 158 19.32 -4.29 -1.25
CA VAL A 158 20.17 -5.45 -0.95
C VAL A 158 20.97 -5.85 -2.18
N CYS A 159 20.35 -5.95 -3.35
CA CYS A 159 20.98 -6.33 -4.60
C CYS A 159 22.08 -5.33 -5.00
N PHE A 160 21.81 -4.01 -4.93
CA PHE A 160 22.80 -2.99 -5.28
C PHE A 160 23.98 -2.96 -4.29
N ILE A 161 23.73 -3.12 -2.99
CA ILE A 161 24.83 -3.20 -2.00
C ILE A 161 25.70 -4.43 -2.28
N LEU A 162 25.11 -5.59 -2.55
CA LEU A 162 25.87 -6.81 -2.86
C LEU A 162 26.62 -6.67 -4.18
N MET A 163 26.04 -5.99 -5.17
CA MET A 163 26.69 -5.73 -6.46
C MET A 163 27.92 -4.82 -6.29
N GLU A 164 27.82 -3.76 -5.49
CA GLU A 164 28.94 -2.88 -5.19
C GLU A 164 30.03 -3.59 -4.39
N MET A 165 29.66 -4.37 -3.37
CA MET A 165 30.60 -5.20 -2.61
C MET A 165 31.34 -6.18 -3.51
N ARG A 166 30.65 -6.81 -4.48
CA ARG A 166 31.27 -7.69 -5.47
C ARG A 166 32.27 -6.93 -6.34
N HIS A 167 31.91 -5.76 -6.82
CA HIS A 167 32.76 -4.92 -7.66
C HIS A 167 34.04 -4.49 -6.92
N ILE A 168 33.92 -4.07 -5.67
CA ILE A 168 35.05 -3.69 -4.82
C ILE A 168 35.93 -4.91 -4.51
N SER A 169 35.32 -6.06 -4.16
CA SER A 169 36.09 -7.28 -3.84
C SER A 169 36.86 -7.85 -5.02
N ALA A 170 36.40 -7.65 -6.26
CA ALA A 170 37.11 -8.02 -7.47
C ALA A 170 38.36 -7.15 -7.74
N LYS A 171 38.31 -5.88 -7.28
CA LYS A 171 39.45 -4.93 -7.43
C LYS A 171 40.47 -5.08 -6.30
N THR A 172 40.11 -5.56 -5.14
CA THR A 172 40.95 -5.65 -3.94
C THR A 172 41.30 -7.11 -3.66
N ARG A 173 42.59 -7.50 -3.83
CA ARG A 173 43.07 -8.83 -3.41
C ARG A 173 43.09 -8.89 -1.86
N VAL A 174 42.00 -9.34 -1.24
CA VAL A 174 41.93 -9.51 0.21
C VAL A 174 42.57 -10.85 0.58
N HIS A 175 43.73 -10.81 1.23
CA HIS A 175 44.32 -11.97 1.89
C HIS A 175 43.63 -12.13 3.26
N SER A 176 42.63 -12.97 3.36
CA SER A 176 41.95 -13.27 4.65
C SER A 176 42.37 -14.65 5.15
N ARG A 177 42.87 -14.69 6.38
CA ARG A 177 43.11 -15.94 7.14
C ARG A 177 41.80 -16.66 7.44
N GLU A 178 41.76 -17.97 7.32
CA GLU A 178 40.58 -18.87 7.40
C GLU A 178 39.69 -18.68 8.64
N SER A 179 40.26 -18.34 9.79
CA SER A 179 39.52 -18.23 11.07
C SER A 179 38.55 -17.05 11.20
N GLY A 180 38.54 -16.11 10.24
CA GLY A 180 37.69 -14.91 10.27
C GLY A 180 36.47 -14.94 9.33
N ILE A 181 36.37 -15.93 8.43
CA ILE A 181 35.42 -15.91 7.32
C ILE A 181 33.96 -15.99 7.82
N GLY A 182 33.65 -16.91 8.71
CA GLY A 182 32.29 -17.05 9.27
C GLY A 182 31.81 -15.84 10.08
N LEU A 183 32.72 -15.19 10.80
CA LEU A 183 32.45 -13.95 11.56
C LEU A 183 32.24 -12.76 10.61
N ALA A 184 32.98 -12.68 9.51
CA ALA A 184 32.81 -11.62 8.51
C ALA A 184 31.46 -11.75 7.79
N TYR A 185 31.03 -12.95 7.42
CA TYR A 185 29.69 -13.19 6.84
C TYR A 185 28.57 -12.79 7.77
N ARG A 186 28.66 -13.18 9.04
CA ARG A 186 27.65 -12.85 10.03
C ARG A 186 27.56 -11.34 10.24
N LYS A 187 28.67 -10.62 10.22
CA LYS A 187 28.70 -9.16 10.31
C LYS A 187 28.09 -8.49 9.08
N ILE A 188 28.40 -8.99 7.88
CA ILE A 188 27.83 -8.47 6.63
C ILE A 188 26.31 -8.71 6.61
N ALA A 189 25.86 -9.92 6.91
CA ALA A 189 24.44 -10.24 6.96
C ALA A 189 23.68 -9.40 7.99
N THR A 190 24.25 -9.22 9.19
CA THR A 190 23.60 -8.35 10.21
C THR A 190 23.61 -6.88 9.82
N SER A 191 24.68 -6.37 9.22
CA SER A 191 24.74 -4.99 8.73
C SER A 191 23.73 -4.74 7.60
N LEU A 192 23.59 -5.65 6.65
CA LEU A 192 22.58 -5.59 5.60
C LEU A 192 21.16 -5.68 6.15
N ALA A 193 20.92 -6.58 7.11
CA ALA A 193 19.60 -6.75 7.73
C ALA A 193 19.13 -5.50 8.48
N VAL A 194 20.04 -4.68 8.99
CA VAL A 194 19.70 -3.43 9.70
C VAL A 194 19.74 -2.22 8.78
N ALA A 195 20.78 -2.08 7.96
CA ALA A 195 20.98 -0.89 7.13
C ALA A 195 19.97 -0.81 5.98
N SER A 196 19.62 -1.97 5.34
CA SER A 196 18.73 -1.95 4.19
C SER A 196 17.31 -1.49 4.53
N PRO A 197 16.63 -1.98 5.59
CA PRO A 197 15.32 -1.49 5.97
C PRO A 197 15.32 -0.01 6.37
N ILE A 198 16.37 0.46 7.04
CA ILE A 198 16.49 1.87 7.42
C ILE A 198 16.62 2.74 6.17
N LEU A 199 17.46 2.35 5.21
CA LEU A 199 17.63 3.09 3.96
C LEU A 199 16.33 3.09 3.15
N VAL A 200 15.63 1.96 3.04
CA VAL A 200 14.32 1.88 2.38
C VAL A 200 13.31 2.81 3.07
N LEU A 201 13.26 2.79 4.40
CA LEU A 201 12.37 3.69 5.16
C LEU A 201 12.69 5.16 4.87
N CYS A 202 13.97 5.55 4.85
CA CYS A 202 14.39 6.91 4.52
C CYS A 202 13.99 7.30 3.09
N ILE A 203 14.15 6.38 2.12
CA ILE A 203 13.74 6.61 0.72
C ILE A 203 12.22 6.78 0.63
N LEU A 204 11.45 5.91 1.28
CA LEU A 204 9.98 5.98 1.26
C LEU A 204 9.46 7.25 1.94
N LEU A 205 10.05 7.65 3.07
CA LEU A 205 9.69 8.90 3.76
C LEU A 205 10.06 10.13 2.91
N GLY A 206 11.23 10.12 2.28
CA GLY A 206 11.64 11.17 1.34
C GLY A 206 10.72 11.27 0.13
N ALA A 207 10.38 10.13 -0.48
CA ALA A 207 9.44 10.06 -1.59
C ALA A 207 8.04 10.54 -1.19
N ALA A 208 7.55 10.15 -0.02
CA ALA A 208 6.27 10.62 0.52
C ALA A 208 6.29 12.14 0.75
N ALA A 209 7.37 12.68 1.33
CA ALA A 209 7.51 14.12 1.52
C ALA A 209 7.46 14.88 0.19
N ILE A 210 8.22 14.42 -0.81
CA ILE A 210 8.21 14.99 -2.15
C ILE A 210 6.81 14.88 -2.77
N PHE A 211 6.14 13.73 -2.65
CA PHE A 211 4.79 13.49 -3.18
C PHE A 211 3.76 14.48 -2.64
N PHE A 212 3.75 14.73 -1.32
CA PHE A 212 2.81 15.66 -0.70
C PHE A 212 3.15 17.13 -0.92
N LEU A 213 4.42 17.47 -1.19
CA LEU A 213 4.89 18.85 -1.44
C LEU A 213 4.76 19.26 -2.90
N LEU A 214 4.78 18.33 -3.85
CA LEU A 214 4.68 18.63 -5.28
C LEU A 214 3.33 19.30 -5.61
N PRO A 215 3.31 20.48 -6.26
CA PRO A 215 2.08 21.12 -6.69
C PRO A 215 1.29 20.19 -7.63
N ARG A 216 -0.01 20.05 -7.39
CA ARG A 216 -0.91 19.25 -8.21
C ARG A 216 -1.69 20.15 -9.17
N ALA A 217 -1.71 19.79 -10.47
CA ALA A 217 -2.66 20.34 -11.40
C ALA A 217 -4.04 19.71 -11.13
N SER A 218 -5.11 20.48 -11.25
CA SER A 218 -6.48 19.99 -11.12
C SER A 218 -6.79 19.00 -12.26
N GLY A 219 -6.87 17.74 -11.95
CA GLY A 219 -7.25 16.68 -12.91
C GLY A 219 -6.77 15.32 -12.43
N GLY A 220 -7.65 14.52 -11.86
CA GLY A 220 -7.39 13.13 -11.46
C GLY A 220 -7.22 12.20 -12.67
N TYR A 221 -6.12 12.30 -13.39
CA TYR A 221 -5.84 11.54 -14.60
C TYR A 221 -5.62 10.04 -14.39
N LEU A 222 -5.34 9.59 -13.17
CA LEU A 222 -4.94 8.20 -12.92
C LEU A 222 -6.12 7.22 -12.80
N GLY A 223 -7.33 7.70 -12.49
CA GLY A 223 -8.51 6.84 -12.38
C GLY A 223 -9.11 6.39 -13.71
N ALA A 224 -8.83 7.11 -14.80
CA ALA A 224 -9.40 6.84 -16.12
C ALA A 224 -8.81 5.60 -16.83
N TYR A 225 -7.66 5.11 -16.39
CA TYR A 225 -6.95 3.99 -17.03
C TYR A 225 -7.12 2.64 -16.31
N ALA A 226 -7.90 2.57 -15.22
CA ALA A 226 -8.21 1.29 -14.61
C ALA A 226 -9.18 0.52 -15.53
N PRO A 227 -8.91 -0.75 -15.89
CA PRO A 227 -9.82 -1.53 -16.71
C PRO A 227 -11.15 -1.66 -15.98
N GLY A 228 -12.17 -0.95 -16.49
CA GLY A 228 -13.53 -1.01 -15.99
C GLY A 228 -14.08 -2.43 -16.20
N GLY A 229 -14.23 -3.15 -15.10
CA GLY A 229 -14.69 -4.53 -15.14
C GLY A 229 -16.19 -4.66 -15.40
N GLU A 230 -16.69 -5.87 -15.39
CA GLU A 230 -18.05 -6.34 -15.69
C GLU A 230 -19.19 -5.66 -14.88
N ILE A 231 -18.86 -4.85 -13.86
CA ILE A 231 -19.85 -4.22 -12.94
C ILE A 231 -20.69 -3.15 -13.67
N SER A 232 -20.13 -2.47 -14.67
CA SER A 232 -20.83 -1.38 -15.38
C SER A 232 -22.06 -1.87 -16.14
N THR A 233 -22.11 -3.14 -16.55
CA THR A 233 -23.19 -3.69 -17.38
C THR A 233 -24.54 -3.84 -16.68
N GLY A 234 -24.59 -3.86 -15.34
CA GLY A 234 -25.84 -3.92 -14.57
C GLY A 234 -26.50 -2.55 -14.29
N PHE A 235 -25.83 -1.46 -14.69
CA PHE A 235 -26.27 -0.09 -14.45
C PHE A 235 -26.32 0.73 -15.75
N GLY A 236 -26.42 0.04 -16.91
CA GLY A 236 -26.63 0.68 -18.20
C GLY A 236 -28.11 0.93 -18.50
N ASP A 237 -28.40 1.53 -19.66
CA ASP A 237 -29.75 1.88 -20.12
C ASP A 237 -30.65 0.64 -20.39
N THR A 238 -30.04 -0.54 -20.48
CA THR A 238 -30.75 -1.82 -20.65
C THR A 238 -30.18 -2.85 -19.70
N VAL A 239 -31.07 -3.53 -18.97
CA VAL A 239 -30.70 -4.57 -18.00
C VAL A 239 -31.51 -5.82 -18.26
N GLU A 240 -30.83 -6.90 -18.66
CA GLU A 240 -31.41 -8.22 -18.81
C GLU A 240 -31.57 -8.87 -17.44
N LEU A 241 -32.68 -9.59 -17.24
CA LEU A 241 -32.95 -10.33 -16.00
C LEU A 241 -31.85 -11.37 -15.75
N GLY A 242 -31.16 -11.23 -14.60
CA GLY A 242 -30.03 -12.08 -14.21
C GLY A 242 -28.73 -11.32 -13.97
N ARG A 243 -28.60 -10.14 -14.50
CA ARG A 243 -27.36 -9.35 -14.49
C ARG A 243 -26.92 -8.89 -13.09
N ILE A 244 -27.84 -8.38 -12.30
CA ILE A 244 -27.53 -7.98 -10.90
C ILE A 244 -27.15 -9.21 -10.06
N GLY A 245 -27.77 -10.37 -10.33
CA GLY A 245 -27.41 -11.62 -9.68
C GLY A 245 -25.96 -12.06 -9.96
N GLU A 246 -25.44 -11.79 -11.15
CA GLU A 246 -24.02 -12.01 -11.50
C GLU A 246 -23.10 -11.05 -10.71
N ILE A 247 -23.45 -9.76 -10.67
CA ILE A 247 -22.69 -8.73 -9.94
C ILE A 247 -22.65 -9.06 -8.45
N GLN A 248 -23.74 -9.54 -7.87
CA GLN A 248 -23.80 -9.91 -6.46
C GLN A 248 -22.86 -11.04 -6.03
N GLN A 249 -22.33 -11.81 -6.97
CA GLN A 249 -21.33 -12.85 -6.67
C GLN A 249 -19.93 -12.29 -6.41
N SER A 250 -19.69 -11.01 -6.74
CA SER A 250 -18.42 -10.34 -6.49
C SER A 250 -18.38 -9.67 -5.11
N GLY A 251 -17.29 -9.88 -4.37
CA GLY A 251 -17.01 -9.18 -3.13
C GLY A 251 -16.23 -7.87 -3.28
N SER A 252 -15.98 -7.43 -4.53
CA SER A 252 -15.21 -6.21 -4.79
C SER A 252 -15.92 -4.97 -4.24
N VAL A 253 -15.17 -4.04 -3.69
CA VAL A 253 -15.71 -2.76 -3.22
C VAL A 253 -16.08 -1.91 -4.44
N VAL A 254 -17.22 -1.23 -4.38
CA VAL A 254 -17.72 -0.33 -5.42
C VAL A 254 -17.61 1.12 -4.99
N MET A 255 -17.94 1.42 -3.73
CA MET A 255 -17.87 2.77 -3.22
C MET A 255 -17.75 2.80 -1.70
N HIS A 256 -17.17 3.89 -1.20
CA HIS A 256 -17.12 4.26 0.21
C HIS A 256 -18.01 5.47 0.43
N ILE A 257 -18.88 5.43 1.45
CA ILE A 257 -19.82 6.51 1.71
C ILE A 257 -19.66 6.97 3.15
N GLN A 258 -19.47 8.26 3.31
CA GLN A 258 -19.42 8.91 4.62
C GLN A 258 -20.61 9.85 4.78
N ILE A 259 -21.47 9.59 5.77
CA ILE A 259 -22.61 10.44 6.12
C ILE A 259 -22.16 11.36 7.25
N GLU A 260 -22.41 12.65 7.12
CA GLU A 260 -22.02 13.64 8.13
C GLU A 260 -22.82 13.42 9.43
N GLY A 261 -22.10 13.32 10.54
CA GLY A 261 -22.70 13.08 11.86
C GLY A 261 -23.03 11.63 12.19
N ASP A 262 -22.73 10.67 11.28
CA ASP A 262 -22.92 9.25 11.57
C ASP A 262 -21.59 8.55 11.91
N ASP A 263 -21.33 8.42 13.22
CA ASP A 263 -20.16 7.71 13.73
C ASP A 263 -20.46 6.26 14.14
N ARG A 264 -21.71 5.80 13.96
CA ARG A 264 -22.18 4.50 14.49
C ARG A 264 -22.79 3.58 13.44
N GLY A 265 -22.98 4.04 12.22
CA GLY A 265 -23.64 3.27 11.18
C GLY A 265 -25.14 3.13 11.43
N SER A 266 -25.80 4.25 11.73
CA SER A 266 -27.20 4.27 12.14
C SER A 266 -28.19 4.24 10.98
N PHE A 267 -27.71 4.48 9.75
CA PHE A 267 -28.57 4.59 8.57
C PHE A 267 -28.66 3.27 7.81
N ASP A 268 -29.88 2.89 7.44
CA ASP A 268 -30.15 1.81 6.48
C ASP A 268 -30.77 2.44 5.23
N LEU A 269 -29.94 2.86 4.29
CA LEU A 269 -30.32 3.58 3.08
C LEU A 269 -30.13 2.68 1.83
N LYS A 270 -30.84 3.04 0.79
CA LYS A 270 -30.60 2.50 -0.57
C LYS A 270 -29.96 3.59 -1.42
N TRP A 271 -28.90 3.25 -2.09
CA TRP A 271 -28.17 4.12 -3.01
C TRP A 271 -28.72 3.91 -4.41
N ARG A 272 -29.61 4.82 -4.79
CA ARG A 272 -30.35 4.78 -6.05
C ARG A 272 -29.42 5.11 -7.20
N GLY A 273 -29.38 4.25 -8.21
CA GLY A 273 -28.68 4.47 -9.48
C GLY A 273 -29.71 4.78 -10.58
N ILE A 274 -30.09 3.77 -11.37
CA ILE A 274 -30.92 3.92 -12.56
C ILE A 274 -32.34 3.39 -12.32
N ALA A 275 -33.35 4.06 -12.91
CA ALA A 275 -34.73 3.60 -12.90
C ALA A 275 -35.14 3.15 -14.30
N LEU A 276 -35.65 1.93 -14.40
CA LEU A 276 -35.98 1.26 -15.64
C LEU A 276 -37.51 1.24 -15.82
N GLY A 277 -37.99 1.94 -16.83
CA GLY A 277 -39.44 2.16 -17.03
C GLY A 277 -40.08 1.18 -18.02
N LYS A 278 -39.40 0.67 -19.03
CA LYS A 278 -39.95 -0.16 -20.09
C LYS A 278 -39.56 -1.61 -19.91
N PHE A 279 -40.52 -2.51 -20.02
CA PHE A 279 -40.34 -3.96 -19.93
C PHE A 279 -40.85 -4.65 -21.20
N ASP A 280 -40.04 -5.49 -21.81
CA ASP A 280 -40.40 -6.25 -23.02
C ASP A 280 -40.74 -7.73 -22.77
N GLY A 281 -40.69 -8.18 -21.50
CA GLY A 281 -40.88 -9.58 -21.09
C GLY A 281 -39.61 -10.24 -20.58
N ARG A 282 -38.42 -9.70 -20.91
CA ARG A 282 -37.11 -10.21 -20.50
C ARG A 282 -36.15 -9.13 -20.05
N VAL A 283 -36.20 -7.97 -20.70
CA VAL A 283 -35.28 -6.87 -20.52
C VAL A 283 -36.03 -5.66 -19.96
N TRP A 284 -35.49 -5.06 -18.96
CA TRP A 284 -35.87 -3.73 -18.55
C TRP A 284 -34.99 -2.69 -19.24
N SER A 285 -35.58 -1.62 -19.73
CA SER A 285 -34.85 -0.53 -20.38
C SER A 285 -35.27 0.83 -19.88
N ASN A 286 -34.32 1.76 -19.95
CA ASN A 286 -34.52 3.19 -19.72
C ASN A 286 -34.31 3.92 -21.05
N ASN A 287 -35.39 4.34 -21.69
CA ASN A 287 -35.36 5.13 -22.92
C ASN A 287 -35.79 6.56 -22.65
N GLN A 288 -35.62 7.05 -21.42
CA GLN A 288 -36.02 8.38 -21.02
C GLN A 288 -34.99 9.40 -21.58
N PRO A 289 -35.46 10.58 -22.04
CA PRO A 289 -34.57 11.63 -22.48
C PRO A 289 -33.72 12.13 -21.32
N GLN A 290 -32.47 12.48 -21.64
CA GLN A 290 -31.54 13.05 -20.69
C GLN A 290 -31.51 14.58 -20.85
N HIS A 291 -31.58 15.30 -19.75
CA HIS A 291 -31.56 16.74 -19.70
C HIS A 291 -30.26 17.21 -19.02
N PRO A 292 -29.49 18.12 -19.65
CA PRO A 292 -28.27 18.63 -19.05
C PRO A 292 -28.58 19.44 -17.78
N LEU A 293 -27.79 19.22 -16.74
CA LEU A 293 -27.78 20.02 -15.52
C LEU A 293 -26.60 20.98 -15.57
N PHE A 294 -26.83 22.23 -15.18
CA PHE A 294 -25.81 23.24 -15.11
C PHE A 294 -25.48 23.56 -13.65
N PRO A 295 -24.19 23.62 -13.29
CA PRO A 295 -23.80 23.96 -11.94
C PRO A 295 -24.10 25.44 -11.62
N GLU A 296 -24.39 25.71 -10.36
CA GLU A 296 -24.39 27.08 -9.82
C GLU A 296 -22.95 27.64 -9.76
N LEU A 297 -22.82 28.93 -9.40
CA LEU A 297 -21.51 29.61 -9.35
C LEU A 297 -20.50 28.97 -8.37
N ASP A 298 -20.98 28.22 -7.40
CA ASP A 298 -20.19 27.46 -6.42
C ASP A 298 -19.83 26.03 -6.86
N GLY A 299 -20.23 25.63 -8.08
CA GLY A 299 -20.00 24.28 -8.60
C GLY A 299 -21.00 23.24 -8.11
N ARG A 300 -22.10 23.66 -7.46
CA ARG A 300 -23.17 22.79 -6.97
C ARG A 300 -24.25 22.65 -8.04
N PHE A 301 -24.67 21.43 -8.30
CA PHE A 301 -25.83 21.11 -9.12
C PHE A 301 -27.07 20.99 -8.21
N VAL A 302 -28.05 21.87 -8.41
CA VAL A 302 -29.34 21.79 -7.74
C VAL A 302 -30.23 20.83 -8.52
N LEU A 303 -30.78 19.84 -7.82
CA LEU A 303 -31.60 18.80 -8.47
C LEU A 303 -33.09 19.20 -8.43
N PRO A 304 -33.86 18.79 -9.45
CA PRO A 304 -35.29 19.13 -9.50
C PRO A 304 -36.02 18.57 -8.27
N PRO A 305 -36.84 19.37 -7.60
CA PRO A 305 -37.57 18.92 -6.41
C PRO A 305 -38.54 17.79 -6.78
N SER A 306 -38.55 16.75 -5.96
CA SER A 306 -39.58 15.70 -6.05
C SER A 306 -40.94 16.32 -5.68
N PRO A 307 -42.06 15.83 -6.27
CA PRO A 307 -43.40 16.25 -5.86
C PRO A 307 -43.65 16.12 -4.34
N ALA A 308 -42.97 15.22 -3.68
CA ALA A 308 -43.04 15.03 -2.22
C ALA A 308 -42.34 16.16 -1.43
N THR A 309 -41.26 16.76 -1.97
CA THR A 309 -40.47 17.79 -1.27
C THR A 309 -41.06 19.18 -1.33
N VAL A 310 -41.97 19.48 -2.29
CA VAL A 310 -42.61 20.80 -2.44
C VAL A 310 -43.48 21.17 -1.22
N ARG A 311 -43.82 20.23 -0.37
CA ARG A 311 -44.78 20.44 0.75
C ARG A 311 -44.14 20.58 2.14
N LYS A 312 -42.88 20.28 2.35
CA LYS A 312 -42.28 20.25 3.70
C LYS A 312 -40.87 20.88 3.69
N SER A 313 -40.57 21.65 4.73
CA SER A 313 -39.21 22.14 4.97
C SER A 313 -38.31 20.96 5.30
N SER A 314 -37.14 20.90 4.70
CA SER A 314 -36.11 19.85 4.80
C SER A 314 -35.53 19.72 6.23
N LEU A 315 -36.33 19.16 7.17
CA LEU A 315 -35.89 18.90 8.55
C LEU A 315 -35.00 17.64 8.67
N HIS A 316 -34.96 16.79 7.65
CA HIS A 316 -34.29 15.49 7.66
C HIS A 316 -33.28 15.32 6.50
N ALA A 317 -32.68 16.42 6.06
CA ALA A 317 -31.64 16.36 5.06
C ALA A 317 -30.36 15.74 5.63
N ILE A 318 -29.81 14.76 4.91
CA ILE A 318 -28.50 14.20 5.17
C ILE A 318 -27.49 14.72 4.15
N TYR A 319 -26.28 14.98 4.63
CA TYR A 319 -25.13 15.33 3.80
C TYR A 319 -24.17 14.16 3.79
N TYR A 320 -23.71 13.78 2.62
CA TYR A 320 -22.82 12.63 2.50
C TYR A 320 -21.83 12.83 1.37
N ARG A 321 -20.69 12.14 1.52
CA ARG A 321 -19.63 12.06 0.53
C ARG A 321 -19.50 10.64 0.02
N VAL A 322 -19.39 10.50 -1.28
CA VAL A 322 -19.16 9.21 -1.96
C VAL A 322 -17.81 9.22 -2.63
N LEU A 323 -17.05 8.18 -2.42
CA LEU A 323 -15.80 7.86 -3.09
C LEU A 323 -16.01 6.56 -3.87
N MET A 324 -16.09 6.67 -5.20
CA MET A 324 -16.29 5.54 -6.09
C MET A 324 -14.98 4.79 -6.35
N GLU A 325 -15.09 3.47 -6.50
CA GLU A 325 -14.04 2.67 -7.09
C GLU A 325 -13.99 2.90 -8.62
N PRO A 326 -12.84 2.72 -9.29
CA PRO A 326 -12.72 2.87 -10.74
C PRO A 326 -13.34 1.69 -11.48
N VAL A 327 -14.66 1.55 -11.36
CA VAL A 327 -15.44 0.47 -11.96
C VAL A 327 -16.07 0.85 -13.31
N GLY A 328 -15.70 2.01 -13.86
CA GLY A 328 -16.15 2.45 -15.19
C GLY A 328 -17.63 2.87 -15.26
N MET A 329 -18.26 3.23 -14.14
CA MET A 329 -19.65 3.68 -14.11
C MET A 329 -19.75 5.20 -14.19
N ASN A 330 -20.68 5.68 -15.02
CA ASN A 330 -20.96 7.10 -15.18
C ASN A 330 -22.26 7.55 -14.46
N VAL A 331 -22.76 6.72 -13.54
CA VAL A 331 -23.99 6.96 -12.76
C VAL A 331 -23.63 7.43 -11.36
N PHE A 332 -24.31 8.49 -10.87
CA PHE A 332 -24.23 8.91 -9.48
C PHE A 332 -25.21 8.13 -8.64
N PHE A 333 -24.71 7.46 -7.59
CA PHE A 333 -25.56 6.75 -6.62
C PHE A 333 -25.94 7.66 -5.47
N LEU A 334 -27.22 7.95 -5.34
CA LEU A 334 -27.74 8.94 -4.40
C LEU A 334 -28.77 8.29 -3.45
N ALA A 335 -28.87 8.80 -2.22
CA ALA A 335 -29.95 8.45 -1.35
C ALA A 335 -31.30 8.96 -1.88
N SER A 336 -32.40 8.42 -1.36
CA SER A 336 -33.76 8.79 -1.78
C SER A 336 -33.95 10.32 -1.73
N THR A 337 -34.65 10.87 -2.70
CA THR A 337 -34.97 12.30 -2.82
C THR A 337 -33.73 13.21 -2.74
N PRO A 338 -32.82 13.11 -3.71
CA PRO A 338 -31.64 13.95 -3.74
C PRO A 338 -31.99 15.40 -4.04
N GLU A 339 -31.33 16.34 -3.34
CA GLU A 339 -31.54 17.77 -3.47
C GLU A 339 -30.37 18.48 -4.17
N SER A 340 -29.15 18.03 -3.91
CA SER A 340 -27.97 18.63 -4.52
C SER A 340 -26.84 17.61 -4.75
N LEU A 341 -26.02 17.93 -5.74
CA LEU A 341 -24.80 17.21 -6.08
C LEU A 341 -23.66 18.22 -6.22
N GLU A 342 -22.52 17.93 -5.60
CA GLU A 342 -21.30 18.75 -5.68
C GLU A 342 -20.12 17.88 -6.13
N GLY A 343 -19.38 18.38 -7.11
CA GLY A 343 -18.19 17.71 -7.63
C GLY A 343 -17.59 18.45 -8.82
N ASN A 344 -16.40 18.05 -9.21
CA ASN A 344 -15.73 18.66 -10.36
C ASN A 344 -16.12 17.93 -11.66
N TYR A 345 -17.39 18.13 -12.08
CA TYR A 345 -17.96 17.53 -13.28
C TYR A 345 -18.41 18.61 -14.25
N GLY A 346 -18.05 18.46 -15.53
CA GLY A 346 -18.40 19.43 -16.56
C GLY A 346 -19.73 19.18 -17.26
N HIS A 347 -20.14 17.92 -17.33
CA HIS A 347 -21.27 17.48 -18.16
C HIS A 347 -22.18 16.52 -17.40
N VAL A 348 -22.96 17.05 -16.47
CA VAL A 348 -23.93 16.25 -15.71
C VAL A 348 -25.30 16.31 -16.38
N ALA A 349 -25.98 15.19 -16.48
CA ALA A 349 -27.33 15.09 -16.99
C ALA A 349 -28.25 14.31 -16.04
N ILE A 350 -29.53 14.62 -16.04
CA ILE A 350 -30.58 13.88 -15.36
C ILE A 350 -31.58 13.38 -16.39
N ASP A 351 -32.03 12.14 -16.21
CA ASP A 351 -33.14 11.61 -17.01
C ASP A 351 -34.50 11.86 -16.35
N ASP A 352 -35.58 11.68 -17.09
CA ASP A 352 -36.96 11.80 -16.55
C ASP A 352 -37.27 10.75 -15.49
N GLY A 353 -36.45 9.70 -15.40
CA GLY A 353 -36.47 8.69 -14.32
C GLY A 353 -35.80 9.20 -13.04
N GLY A 354 -35.10 10.32 -13.07
CA GLY A 354 -34.34 10.89 -11.95
C GLY A 354 -33.00 10.21 -11.71
N ALA A 355 -32.46 9.48 -12.67
CA ALA A 355 -31.08 8.99 -12.64
C ALA A 355 -30.14 10.12 -13.10
N ILE A 356 -28.97 10.24 -12.47
CA ILE A 356 -28.00 11.31 -12.76
C ILE A 356 -26.74 10.66 -13.29
N PHE A 357 -26.24 11.23 -14.42
CA PHE A 357 -25.13 10.70 -15.19
C PHE A 357 -24.05 11.77 -15.38
N ASP A 358 -22.80 11.35 -15.37
CA ASP A 358 -21.74 12.09 -16.02
C ASP A 358 -21.67 11.69 -17.49
N GLN A 359 -21.76 12.65 -18.39
CA GLN A 359 -21.70 12.40 -19.84
C GLN A 359 -20.27 12.33 -20.38
N ASP A 360 -19.26 12.48 -19.53
CA ASP A 360 -17.86 12.32 -19.92
C ASP A 360 -17.42 10.85 -19.80
N PRO A 361 -17.27 10.12 -20.92
CA PRO A 361 -16.88 8.73 -20.90
C PRO A 361 -15.41 8.52 -20.53
N GLU A 362 -14.57 9.56 -20.66
CA GLU A 362 -13.13 9.46 -20.38
C GLU A 362 -12.82 9.60 -18.87
N HIS A 363 -13.74 10.22 -18.13
CA HIS A 363 -13.57 10.50 -16.70
C HIS A 363 -14.75 9.96 -15.89
N PRO A 364 -14.81 8.64 -15.63
CA PRO A 364 -15.92 8.06 -14.87
C PRO A 364 -16.07 8.70 -13.49
N VAL A 365 -17.29 8.65 -12.95
CA VAL A 365 -17.63 9.19 -11.63
C VAL A 365 -16.70 8.60 -10.57
N ASN A 366 -16.00 9.46 -9.84
CA ASN A 366 -15.02 9.05 -8.83
C ASN A 366 -15.31 9.58 -7.42
N ARG A 367 -15.59 10.86 -7.25
CA ARG A 367 -15.85 11.46 -5.94
C ARG A 367 -16.83 12.63 -6.04
N TYR A 368 -17.86 12.58 -5.20
CA TYR A 368 -18.84 13.67 -5.10
C TYR A 368 -19.37 13.81 -3.67
N ARG A 369 -20.00 14.95 -3.42
CA ARG A 369 -20.83 15.19 -2.24
C ARG A 369 -22.25 15.35 -2.70
N ALA A 370 -23.21 15.00 -1.85
CA ALA A 370 -24.61 15.20 -2.13
C ALA A 370 -25.40 15.43 -0.84
N SER A 371 -26.56 16.07 -1.01
CA SER A 371 -27.59 16.12 0.03
C SER A 371 -28.86 15.44 -0.47
N SER A 372 -29.55 14.77 0.45
CA SER A 372 -30.82 14.10 0.18
C SER A 372 -31.75 14.24 1.36
N ASP A 373 -33.03 14.47 1.08
CA ASP A 373 -34.09 14.35 2.10
C ASP A 373 -34.49 12.88 2.28
N ILE A 374 -34.42 12.38 3.52
CA ILE A 374 -34.75 10.99 3.88
C ILE A 374 -36.10 10.87 4.55
N GLU A 375 -36.92 11.93 4.54
CA GLU A 375 -38.24 11.85 5.13
C GLU A 375 -39.16 10.89 4.35
N HIS A 376 -39.83 10.01 5.07
CA HIS A 376 -40.73 9.05 4.48
C HIS A 376 -42.20 9.54 4.60
N THR A 377 -42.92 9.46 3.48
CA THR A 377 -44.38 9.68 3.48
C THR A 377 -45.07 8.64 4.37
N THR A 378 -46.02 9.07 5.20
CA THR A 378 -46.69 8.15 6.11
C THR A 378 -47.61 7.19 5.37
N ALA A 379 -47.84 6.01 5.94
CA ALA A 379 -48.77 5.02 5.36
C ALA A 379 -50.21 5.54 5.27
N SER A 380 -50.62 6.42 6.18
CA SER A 380 -51.95 7.08 6.14
C SER A 380 -52.12 7.98 4.93
N ASP A 381 -51.07 8.78 4.63
CA ASP A 381 -51.10 9.69 3.48
C ASP A 381 -51.13 8.91 2.15
N LEU A 382 -50.36 7.82 2.07
CA LEU A 382 -50.33 6.95 0.89
C LEU A 382 -51.63 6.19 0.65
N ARG A 383 -52.36 5.79 1.70
CA ARG A 383 -53.70 5.21 1.58
C ARG A 383 -54.69 6.22 1.04
N ALA A 384 -54.50 7.50 1.36
CA ALA A 384 -55.36 8.59 0.94
C ALA A 384 -55.02 9.16 -0.44
N ALA A 385 -53.93 8.72 -1.09
CA ALA A 385 -53.34 9.32 -2.26
C ALA A 385 -54.21 9.34 -3.56
N GLY A 386 -55.34 8.64 -3.58
CA GLY A 386 -56.24 8.60 -4.74
C GLY A 386 -55.72 7.69 -5.89
N LYS A 387 -56.39 7.80 -7.06
CA LYS A 387 -56.12 6.96 -8.24
C LYS A 387 -55.94 7.78 -9.53
N THR A 388 -55.81 9.10 -9.45
CA THR A 388 -55.66 9.98 -10.61
C THR A 388 -54.19 10.23 -10.85
N TYR A 389 -53.64 9.65 -11.91
CA TYR A 389 -52.23 9.73 -12.26
C TYR A 389 -52.01 10.79 -13.36
N PRO A 390 -50.84 11.47 -13.39
CA PRO A 390 -50.40 12.29 -14.51
C PRO A 390 -50.32 11.48 -15.83
N PRO A 391 -50.72 12.06 -16.98
CA PRO A 391 -50.72 11.33 -18.27
C PRO A 391 -49.34 10.82 -18.70
N ASP A 392 -48.28 11.56 -18.44
CA ASP A 392 -46.88 11.21 -18.69
C ASP A 392 -46.46 10.01 -17.87
N VAL A 393 -46.83 9.94 -16.61
CA VAL A 393 -46.56 8.77 -15.74
C VAL A 393 -47.29 7.53 -16.24
N LEU A 394 -48.58 7.65 -16.66
CA LEU A 394 -49.31 6.53 -17.21
C LEU A 394 -48.69 5.98 -18.51
N SER A 395 -48.33 6.87 -19.43
CA SER A 395 -47.76 6.46 -20.72
C SER A 395 -46.40 5.78 -20.56
N SER A 396 -45.58 6.25 -19.60
CA SER A 396 -44.21 5.75 -19.44
C SER A 396 -44.11 4.51 -18.53
N TYR A 397 -45.03 4.33 -17.58
CA TYR A 397 -44.84 3.36 -16.47
C TYR A 397 -45.98 2.36 -16.26
N LEU A 398 -46.97 2.30 -17.16
CA LEU A 398 -48.00 1.28 -17.17
C LEU A 398 -47.85 0.24 -18.27
N GLY A 399 -47.09 0.53 -19.34
CA GLY A 399 -46.94 -0.34 -20.48
C GLY A 399 -46.42 -1.74 -20.11
N LEU A 400 -47.07 -2.79 -20.65
CA LEU A 400 -46.70 -4.18 -20.47
C LEU A 400 -46.73 -4.91 -21.84
N PRO A 401 -45.83 -5.87 -22.05
CA PRO A 401 -45.94 -6.79 -23.21
C PRO A 401 -47.08 -7.79 -22.99
N ALA A 402 -47.26 -8.71 -23.94
CA ALA A 402 -48.13 -9.86 -23.72
C ALA A 402 -47.59 -10.73 -22.59
N LEU A 403 -48.38 -10.91 -21.54
CA LEU A 403 -48.01 -11.66 -20.35
C LEU A 403 -48.75 -13.02 -20.29
N ASP A 404 -48.18 -13.95 -19.53
CA ASP A 404 -48.93 -15.12 -19.05
C ASP A 404 -50.16 -14.67 -18.27
N ARG A 405 -51.32 -15.16 -18.65
CA ARG A 405 -52.63 -14.78 -18.04
C ARG A 405 -52.71 -15.08 -16.56
N ARG A 406 -51.92 -15.99 -16.08
CA ARG A 406 -51.87 -16.33 -14.65
C ARG A 406 -51.31 -15.16 -13.79
N ILE A 407 -50.50 -14.29 -14.36
CA ILE A 407 -49.89 -13.17 -13.59
C ILE A 407 -50.91 -12.15 -13.16
N PRO A 408 -51.73 -11.55 -14.04
CA PRO A 408 -52.79 -10.60 -13.59
C PRO A 408 -53.82 -11.27 -12.67
N GLN A 409 -54.21 -12.53 -12.95
CA GLN A 409 -55.13 -13.28 -12.09
C GLN A 409 -54.56 -13.45 -10.67
N LEU A 410 -53.28 -13.79 -10.55
CA LEU A 410 -52.64 -13.93 -9.26
C LEU A 410 -52.59 -12.59 -8.51
N ALA A 411 -52.24 -11.47 -9.20
CA ALA A 411 -52.22 -10.16 -8.62
C ALA A 411 -53.60 -9.73 -8.08
N GLU A 412 -54.66 -9.91 -8.85
CA GLU A 412 -56.02 -9.63 -8.44
C GLU A 412 -56.45 -10.50 -7.25
N GLN A 413 -56.18 -11.80 -7.30
CA GLN A 413 -56.53 -12.72 -6.21
C GLN A 413 -55.86 -12.37 -4.89
N ILE A 414 -54.57 -12.04 -4.90
CA ILE A 414 -53.79 -11.70 -3.70
C ILE A 414 -54.29 -10.38 -3.08
N THR A 415 -54.64 -9.40 -3.94
CA THR A 415 -55.01 -8.06 -3.51
C THR A 415 -56.51 -7.83 -3.35
N ALA A 416 -57.35 -8.90 -3.46
CA ALA A 416 -58.79 -8.81 -3.42
C ALA A 416 -59.34 -8.16 -2.15
N SER A 417 -58.63 -8.25 -1.04
CA SER A 417 -58.99 -7.65 0.26
C SER A 417 -58.56 -6.19 0.42
N ALA A 418 -57.86 -5.60 -0.56
CA ALA A 418 -57.29 -4.24 -0.42
C ALA A 418 -58.11 -3.21 -1.20
N ASP A 419 -58.56 -2.14 -0.53
CA ASP A 419 -59.40 -1.08 -1.11
C ASP A 419 -58.57 0.05 -1.78
N ASN A 420 -57.32 0.21 -1.42
CA ASN A 420 -56.45 1.26 -1.90
C ASN A 420 -55.15 0.72 -2.51
N ASN A 421 -54.48 1.54 -3.32
CA ASN A 421 -53.27 1.16 -4.08
C ASN A 421 -52.07 0.89 -3.17
N TYR A 422 -51.94 1.58 -2.05
CA TYR A 422 -50.86 1.35 -1.11
C TYR A 422 -50.92 -0.05 -0.47
N ASP A 423 -52.11 -0.41 0.05
CA ASP A 423 -52.30 -1.71 0.69
C ASP A 423 -52.16 -2.84 -0.35
N LYS A 424 -52.60 -2.66 -1.62
CA LYS A 424 -52.31 -3.60 -2.71
C LYS A 424 -50.82 -3.83 -2.90
N ALA A 425 -50.02 -2.75 -2.97
CA ALA A 425 -48.58 -2.84 -3.13
C ALA A 425 -47.91 -3.55 -1.94
N ARG A 426 -48.33 -3.24 -0.72
CA ARG A 426 -47.81 -3.88 0.51
C ARG A 426 -48.14 -5.37 0.62
N ILE A 427 -49.32 -5.75 0.21
CA ILE A 427 -49.77 -7.16 0.21
C ILE A 427 -48.95 -7.96 -0.81
N LEU A 428 -48.77 -7.43 -2.05
CA LEU A 428 -47.95 -8.06 -3.07
C LEU A 428 -46.47 -8.16 -2.64
N GLU A 429 -45.93 -7.11 -2.08
CA GLU A 429 -44.56 -7.09 -1.53
C GLU A 429 -44.38 -8.19 -0.47
N THR A 430 -45.34 -8.26 0.48
CA THR A 430 -45.30 -9.26 1.55
C THR A 430 -45.44 -10.68 1.01
N TYR A 431 -46.34 -10.87 0.04
CA TYR A 431 -46.58 -12.17 -0.59
C TYR A 431 -45.28 -12.69 -1.26
N LEU A 432 -44.63 -11.87 -2.09
CA LEU A 432 -43.38 -12.25 -2.73
C LEU A 432 -42.29 -12.53 -1.71
N ARG A 433 -42.17 -11.72 -0.68
CA ARG A 433 -41.16 -11.86 0.39
C ARG A 433 -41.29 -13.16 1.18
N THR A 434 -42.51 -13.64 1.38
CA THR A 434 -42.81 -14.79 2.25
C THR A 434 -43.00 -16.11 1.53
N HIS A 435 -43.37 -16.11 0.25
CA HIS A 435 -43.72 -17.33 -0.48
C HIS A 435 -42.61 -17.77 -1.48
N PHE A 436 -41.56 -16.97 -1.66
CA PHE A 436 -40.51 -17.26 -2.62
C PHE A 436 -39.14 -17.31 -1.94
N GLY A 437 -38.28 -18.20 -2.45
CA GLY A 437 -36.92 -18.36 -1.94
C GLY A 437 -35.93 -17.44 -2.65
N TYR A 438 -34.92 -16.98 -1.92
CA TYR A 438 -33.81 -16.23 -2.50
C TYR A 438 -32.67 -17.14 -2.91
N THR A 439 -32.14 -17.00 -4.13
CA THR A 439 -30.97 -17.73 -4.62
C THR A 439 -30.20 -16.95 -5.67
N LEU A 440 -28.85 -16.98 -5.60
CA LEU A 440 -27.95 -16.46 -6.62
C LEU A 440 -27.57 -17.53 -7.66
N GLN A 441 -28.03 -18.76 -7.50
CA GLN A 441 -27.78 -19.81 -8.49
C GLN A 441 -28.66 -19.59 -9.72
N LEU A 442 -28.04 -19.05 -10.76
CA LEU A 442 -28.71 -18.77 -12.03
C LEU A 442 -28.96 -20.07 -12.81
N SER A 443 -30.09 -20.12 -13.53
CA SER A 443 -30.36 -21.24 -14.48
C SER A 443 -29.43 -21.13 -15.68
N ARG A 444 -28.84 -22.24 -16.12
CA ARG A 444 -28.02 -22.27 -17.32
C ARG A 444 -28.83 -22.08 -18.59
N THR A 445 -30.14 -22.37 -18.56
CA THR A 445 -31.08 -22.18 -19.67
C THR A 445 -32.04 -21.05 -19.33
N VAL A 446 -32.09 -20.02 -20.18
CA VAL A 446 -33.03 -18.91 -20.06
C VAL A 446 -34.40 -19.38 -20.51
N PRO A 447 -35.44 -19.42 -19.63
CA PRO A 447 -36.79 -19.82 -20.03
C PRO A 447 -37.40 -18.81 -20.99
N HIS A 448 -38.38 -19.25 -21.80
CA HIS A 448 -39.07 -18.38 -22.76
C HIS A 448 -39.77 -17.20 -22.05
N ASP A 449 -40.43 -17.45 -20.93
CA ASP A 449 -41.00 -16.45 -20.03
C ASP A 449 -40.33 -16.57 -18.64
N PRO A 450 -39.30 -15.76 -18.37
CA PRO A 450 -38.58 -15.83 -17.09
C PRO A 450 -39.45 -15.50 -15.90
N LEU A 451 -40.43 -14.61 -16.06
CA LEU A 451 -41.25 -14.11 -14.96
C LEU A 451 -42.33 -15.17 -14.61
N ALA A 452 -42.99 -15.77 -15.57
CA ALA A 452 -43.93 -16.86 -15.33
C ALA A 452 -43.23 -18.08 -14.72
N ASN A 453 -42.00 -18.40 -15.20
CA ASN A 453 -41.20 -19.47 -14.61
C ASN A 453 -40.85 -19.19 -13.14
N PHE A 454 -40.46 -17.96 -12.81
CA PHE A 454 -40.20 -17.57 -11.42
C PHE A 454 -41.47 -17.70 -10.56
N LEU A 455 -42.60 -17.14 -10.99
CA LEU A 455 -43.78 -17.05 -10.17
C LEU A 455 -44.50 -18.42 -9.97
N PHE A 456 -44.52 -19.28 -10.98
CA PHE A 456 -45.35 -20.48 -10.97
C PHE A 456 -44.59 -21.79 -10.87
N GLU A 457 -43.35 -21.81 -11.37
CA GLU A 457 -42.59 -23.07 -11.50
C GLU A 457 -41.45 -23.13 -10.48
N ARG A 458 -40.45 -22.23 -10.59
CA ARG A 458 -39.24 -22.29 -9.80
C ARG A 458 -39.41 -21.78 -8.36
N LYS A 459 -40.16 -20.72 -8.17
CA LYS A 459 -40.43 -20.04 -6.90
C LYS A 459 -39.16 -19.63 -6.11
N GLN A 460 -38.06 -19.50 -6.82
CA GLN A 460 -36.77 -19.06 -6.30
C GLN A 460 -36.03 -18.19 -7.32
N GLY A 461 -35.41 -17.11 -6.86
CA GLY A 461 -34.66 -16.18 -7.71
C GLY A 461 -33.88 -15.16 -6.88
N HIS A 462 -33.27 -14.21 -7.55
CA HIS A 462 -32.58 -13.06 -6.94
C HIS A 462 -33.44 -11.78 -7.05
N CYS A 463 -32.92 -10.67 -6.53
CA CYS A 463 -33.67 -9.41 -6.38
C CYS A 463 -34.38 -8.92 -7.66
N GLU A 464 -33.80 -9.09 -8.84
CA GLU A 464 -34.41 -8.67 -10.12
C GLU A 464 -35.72 -9.41 -10.41
N TYR A 465 -35.79 -10.73 -10.16
CA TYR A 465 -37.04 -11.48 -10.35
C TYR A 465 -38.12 -11.03 -9.40
N PHE A 466 -37.76 -10.76 -8.14
CA PHE A 466 -38.68 -10.22 -7.14
C PHE A 466 -39.18 -8.82 -7.53
N ALA A 467 -38.26 -7.91 -7.87
CA ALA A 467 -38.60 -6.56 -8.28
C ALA A 467 -39.44 -6.53 -9.55
N SER A 468 -39.04 -7.31 -10.57
CA SER A 468 -39.80 -7.40 -11.83
C SER A 468 -41.22 -7.96 -11.63
N SER A 469 -41.36 -9.00 -10.81
CA SER A 469 -42.66 -9.56 -10.49
C SER A 469 -43.56 -8.55 -9.82
N LEU A 470 -43.06 -7.84 -8.79
CA LEU A 470 -43.86 -6.81 -8.11
C LEU A 470 -44.23 -5.68 -9.07
N ALA A 471 -43.28 -5.16 -9.85
CA ALA A 471 -43.54 -4.08 -10.80
C ALA A 471 -44.59 -4.47 -11.84
N VAL A 472 -44.46 -5.66 -12.44
CA VAL A 472 -45.42 -6.16 -13.43
C VAL A 472 -46.79 -6.38 -12.79
N MET A 473 -46.89 -7.01 -11.61
CA MET A 473 -48.16 -7.22 -10.92
C MET A 473 -48.85 -5.89 -10.54
N LEU A 474 -48.08 -4.87 -10.10
CA LEU A 474 -48.62 -3.53 -9.85
C LEU A 474 -49.19 -2.89 -11.11
N ARG A 475 -48.51 -3.02 -12.26
CA ARG A 475 -48.97 -2.49 -13.56
C ARG A 475 -50.25 -3.20 -14.02
N THR A 476 -50.38 -4.51 -13.81
CA THR A 476 -51.62 -5.22 -14.13
C THR A 476 -52.83 -4.72 -13.32
N LEU A 477 -52.60 -4.17 -12.12
CA LEU A 477 -53.60 -3.54 -11.27
C LEU A 477 -53.79 -2.03 -11.54
N GLY A 478 -53.16 -1.50 -12.62
CA GLY A 478 -53.28 -0.09 -12.98
C GLY A 478 -52.42 0.86 -12.10
N ILE A 479 -51.40 0.35 -11.38
CA ILE A 479 -50.49 1.14 -10.55
C ILE A 479 -49.18 1.33 -11.28
N PRO A 480 -48.86 2.59 -11.69
CA PRO A 480 -47.58 2.87 -12.38
C PRO A 480 -46.43 2.52 -11.49
N SER A 481 -45.46 1.76 -12.05
CA SER A 481 -44.33 1.25 -11.32
C SER A 481 -43.10 1.10 -12.21
N ARG A 482 -41.90 1.13 -11.59
CA ARG A 482 -40.62 0.99 -12.27
C ARG A 482 -39.65 0.16 -11.42
N VAL A 483 -38.72 -0.50 -12.07
CA VAL A 483 -37.63 -1.21 -11.39
C VAL A 483 -36.47 -0.25 -11.23
N VAL A 484 -35.88 -0.22 -10.05
CA VAL A 484 -34.72 0.61 -9.73
C VAL A 484 -33.55 -0.29 -9.39
N ASN A 485 -32.41 -0.04 -10.05
CA ASN A 485 -31.14 -0.68 -9.74
C ASN A 485 -30.24 0.28 -8.99
N GLY A 486 -29.57 -0.22 -7.97
CA GLY A 486 -28.69 0.52 -7.10
C GLY A 486 -27.97 -0.40 -6.13
N PHE A 487 -27.67 0.12 -4.95
CA PHE A 487 -27.02 -0.64 -3.90
C PHE A 487 -27.74 -0.49 -2.56
N ARG A 488 -27.64 -1.52 -1.72
CA ARG A 488 -27.99 -1.43 -0.30
C ARG A 488 -26.91 -0.65 0.44
N THR A 489 -27.19 -0.26 1.67
CA THR A 489 -26.33 0.56 2.56
C THR A 489 -24.87 0.14 2.57
N GLY A 490 -24.58 -1.15 2.54
CA GLY A 490 -23.22 -1.68 2.72
C GLY A 490 -22.86 -1.97 4.17
N GLU A 491 -21.61 -2.25 4.43
CA GLU A 491 -21.08 -2.56 5.76
C GLU A 491 -20.45 -1.30 6.37
N PHE A 492 -20.86 -0.95 7.60
CA PHE A 492 -20.27 0.19 8.31
C PHE A 492 -18.91 -0.18 8.89
N ASN A 493 -17.89 0.60 8.55
CA ASN A 493 -16.54 0.50 9.08
C ASN A 493 -16.34 1.55 10.19
N ASP A 494 -16.30 1.09 11.43
CA ASP A 494 -16.13 1.92 12.63
C ASP A 494 -14.77 2.61 12.74
N LEU A 495 -13.76 2.15 11.98
CA LEU A 495 -12.42 2.76 11.95
C LEU A 495 -12.37 4.02 11.09
N THR A 496 -13.18 4.07 10.02
CA THR A 496 -13.19 5.17 9.05
C THR A 496 -14.48 6.00 9.14
N SER A 497 -15.47 5.57 9.92
CA SER A 497 -16.83 6.13 9.94
C SER A 497 -17.45 6.17 8.54
N GLN A 498 -17.24 5.11 7.75
CA GLN A 498 -17.72 5.00 6.36
C GLN A 498 -18.48 3.70 6.17
N TYR A 499 -19.46 3.74 5.26
CA TYR A 499 -20.09 2.54 4.73
C TYR A 499 -19.27 2.04 3.54
N VAL A 500 -18.89 0.77 3.57
CA VAL A 500 -18.21 0.06 2.48
C VAL A 500 -19.27 -0.68 1.67
N VAL A 501 -19.55 -0.20 0.47
CA VAL A 501 -20.53 -0.80 -0.43
C VAL A 501 -19.79 -1.66 -1.44
N ARG A 502 -20.17 -2.96 -1.45
CA ARG A 502 -19.56 -3.95 -2.34
C ARG A 502 -20.47 -4.29 -3.51
N ALA A 503 -19.94 -4.90 -4.55
CA ALA A 503 -20.72 -5.43 -5.65
C ALA A 503 -21.80 -6.43 -5.17
N SER A 504 -21.53 -7.20 -4.11
CA SER A 504 -22.53 -8.06 -3.44
C SER A 504 -23.69 -7.31 -2.81
N ASN A 505 -23.60 -6.00 -2.62
CA ASN A 505 -24.69 -5.14 -2.17
C ASN A 505 -25.55 -4.59 -3.32
N ALA A 506 -25.22 -4.89 -4.59
CA ALA A 506 -26.05 -4.52 -5.71
C ALA A 506 -27.46 -5.07 -5.52
N HIS A 507 -28.47 -4.25 -5.84
CA HIS A 507 -29.84 -4.57 -5.50
C HIS A 507 -30.84 -3.94 -6.46
N SER A 508 -31.94 -4.65 -6.68
CA SER A 508 -33.09 -4.16 -7.43
C SER A 508 -34.31 -4.10 -6.53
N TRP A 509 -35.05 -3.00 -6.61
CA TRP A 509 -36.31 -2.80 -5.91
C TRP A 509 -37.32 -2.14 -6.84
N VAL A 510 -38.54 -1.90 -6.34
CA VAL A 510 -39.63 -1.25 -7.10
C VAL A 510 -39.92 0.11 -6.52
N GLU A 511 -40.14 1.08 -7.41
CA GLU A 511 -40.81 2.33 -7.06
C GLU A 511 -42.20 2.35 -7.72
N ALA A 512 -43.24 2.55 -6.91
CA ALA A 512 -44.61 2.76 -7.36
C ALA A 512 -45.01 4.22 -7.18
N TYR A 513 -45.74 4.77 -8.16
CA TYR A 513 -46.14 6.18 -8.15
C TYR A 513 -47.45 6.34 -7.36
N PHE A 514 -47.45 7.30 -6.45
CA PHE A 514 -48.66 7.71 -5.69
C PHE A 514 -48.96 9.19 -6.00
N PRO A 515 -50.21 9.50 -6.43
CA PRO A 515 -50.61 10.87 -6.72
C PRO A 515 -50.30 11.82 -5.55
N ASN A 516 -49.73 12.98 -5.86
CA ASN A 516 -49.26 13.99 -4.90
C ASN A 516 -48.10 13.60 -3.95
N HIS A 517 -47.61 12.35 -4.00
CA HIS A 517 -46.52 11.86 -3.15
C HIS A 517 -45.30 11.40 -4.01
N GLY A 518 -45.49 11.24 -5.34
CA GLY A 518 -44.43 10.79 -6.21
C GLY A 518 -44.10 9.31 -6.09
N TRP A 519 -42.83 8.97 -6.27
CA TRP A 519 -42.34 7.61 -6.27
C TRP A 519 -42.04 7.10 -4.84
N VAL A 520 -42.62 5.95 -4.48
CA VAL A 520 -42.43 5.31 -3.19
C VAL A 520 -41.81 3.93 -3.38
N ALA A 521 -40.77 3.63 -2.63
CA ALA A 521 -40.02 2.39 -2.73
C ALA A 521 -40.68 1.21 -2.01
N PHE A 522 -40.68 0.05 -2.69
CA PHE A 522 -41.13 -1.25 -2.16
C PHE A 522 -40.03 -2.30 -2.48
N ASP A 523 -39.71 -3.14 -1.51
CA ASP A 523 -38.69 -4.16 -1.66
C ASP A 523 -39.26 -5.56 -1.38
N PRO A 524 -39.64 -6.31 -2.39
CA PRO A 524 -40.21 -7.64 -2.25
C PRO A 524 -39.20 -8.73 -1.94
N THR A 525 -37.91 -8.39 -1.85
CA THR A 525 -36.83 -9.35 -1.63
C THR A 525 -36.84 -9.85 -0.18
N PRO A 526 -36.78 -11.16 0.10
CA PRO A 526 -36.56 -11.67 1.43
C PRO A 526 -35.29 -11.12 2.05
N GLY A 527 -35.34 -10.69 3.32
CA GLY A 527 -34.16 -10.19 4.02
C GLY A 527 -33.11 -11.28 4.11
N ALA A 528 -31.94 -11.04 3.53
CA ALA A 528 -30.80 -11.89 3.81
C ALA A 528 -30.36 -11.66 5.26
N ALA A 529 -30.25 -12.75 6.04
CA ALA A 529 -29.68 -12.66 7.39
C ALA A 529 -28.23 -12.16 7.27
N ILE A 530 -27.93 -11.02 7.88
CA ILE A 530 -26.54 -10.52 7.95
C ILE A 530 -25.78 -11.51 8.83
N PRO A 531 -24.76 -12.23 8.31
CA PRO A 531 -24.03 -13.18 9.12
C PRO A 531 -23.32 -12.45 10.28
N PRO A 532 -23.28 -13.06 11.47
CA PRO A 532 -22.61 -12.44 12.61
C PRO A 532 -21.12 -12.24 12.30
N ARG A 533 -20.58 -11.08 12.69
CA ARG A 533 -19.16 -10.73 12.49
C ARG A 533 -18.26 -11.72 13.23
N THR A 534 -17.48 -12.48 12.50
CA THR A 534 -16.42 -13.35 13.03
C THR A 534 -15.10 -12.58 13.19
N GLY A 535 -14.13 -13.11 13.95
CA GLY A 535 -12.84 -12.43 14.14
C GLY A 535 -12.11 -12.08 12.84
N TRP A 536 -12.31 -12.85 11.78
CA TRP A 536 -11.74 -12.58 10.44
C TRP A 536 -12.41 -11.40 9.72
N SER A 537 -13.69 -11.14 9.95
CA SER A 537 -14.38 -9.97 9.37
C SER A 537 -13.86 -8.64 9.93
N ARG A 538 -13.28 -8.63 11.15
CA ARG A 538 -12.57 -7.45 11.66
C ARG A 538 -11.26 -7.17 10.93
N ALA A 539 -10.52 -8.20 10.49
CA ALA A 539 -9.31 -8.00 9.71
C ALA A 539 -9.61 -7.35 8.35
N SER A 540 -10.73 -7.70 7.71
CA SER A 540 -11.13 -7.05 6.45
C SER A 540 -11.42 -5.56 6.61
N LEU A 541 -11.95 -5.10 7.74
CA LEU A 541 -12.19 -3.68 8.02
C LEU A 541 -10.89 -2.86 8.04
N TYR A 542 -9.80 -3.41 8.56
CA TYR A 542 -8.48 -2.75 8.50
C TYR A 542 -7.94 -2.67 7.07
N VAL A 543 -8.13 -3.73 6.28
CA VAL A 543 -7.74 -3.74 4.86
C VAL A 543 -8.56 -2.71 4.09
N ASP A 544 -9.89 -2.67 4.29
CA ASP A 544 -10.78 -1.70 3.67
C ASP A 544 -10.43 -0.26 4.10
N ALA A 545 -10.12 -0.04 5.39
CA ALA A 545 -9.68 1.26 5.90
C ALA A 545 -8.37 1.71 5.26
N MET A 546 -7.41 0.80 5.09
CA MET A 546 -6.14 1.08 4.43
C MET A 546 -6.35 1.38 2.92
N ALA A 547 -7.21 0.62 2.26
CA ALA A 547 -7.55 0.84 0.86
C ALA A 547 -8.25 2.18 0.65
N SER A 548 -9.22 2.52 1.52
CA SER A 548 -9.90 3.81 1.51
C SER A 548 -8.93 4.98 1.73
N PHE A 549 -8.05 4.87 2.75
CA PHE A 549 -7.00 5.86 3.00
C PHE A 549 -6.07 6.04 1.79
N TRP A 550 -5.61 4.93 1.20
CA TRP A 550 -4.74 4.94 0.03
C TRP A 550 -5.41 5.69 -1.13
N ARG A 551 -6.68 5.39 -1.39
CA ARG A 551 -7.44 6.01 -2.48
C ARG A 551 -7.67 7.49 -2.24
N GLU A 552 -8.10 7.88 -1.05
CA GLU A 552 -8.36 9.27 -0.70
C GLU A 552 -7.08 10.12 -0.74
N TRP A 553 -5.98 9.63 -0.13
CA TRP A 553 -4.79 10.43 0.12
C TRP A 553 -3.64 10.22 -0.87
N ILE A 554 -3.69 9.18 -1.70
CA ILE A 554 -2.64 8.91 -2.69
C ILE A 554 -3.19 9.01 -4.11
N VAL A 555 -4.25 8.25 -4.43
CA VAL A 555 -4.80 8.21 -5.80
C VAL A 555 -5.54 9.49 -6.14
N ASN A 556 -6.43 9.96 -5.24
CA ASN A 556 -7.27 11.14 -5.42
C ASN A 556 -6.71 12.40 -4.72
N TYR A 557 -5.40 12.42 -4.41
CA TYR A 557 -4.75 13.58 -3.78
C TYR A 557 -4.67 14.74 -4.76
N ASP A 558 -5.49 15.76 -4.56
CA ASP A 558 -5.63 16.96 -5.39
C ASP A 558 -5.25 18.25 -4.64
N VAL A 559 -5.44 19.40 -5.32
CA VAL A 559 -5.19 20.73 -4.75
C VAL A 559 -6.03 20.97 -3.48
N GLY A 560 -7.28 20.48 -3.44
CA GLY A 560 -8.16 20.62 -2.27
C GLY A 560 -7.60 19.88 -1.04
N HIS A 561 -7.11 18.65 -1.22
CA HIS A 561 -6.41 17.90 -0.17
C HIS A 561 -5.12 18.60 0.26
N GLN A 562 -4.34 19.12 -0.69
CA GLN A 562 -3.10 19.84 -0.39
C GLN A 562 -3.37 21.09 0.46
N GLN A 563 -4.40 21.87 0.12
CA GLN A 563 -4.80 23.04 0.92
C GLN A 563 -5.31 22.64 2.31
N SER A 564 -6.16 21.65 2.42
CA SER A 564 -6.67 21.16 3.70
C SER A 564 -5.56 20.63 4.60
N LEU A 565 -4.59 19.90 4.03
CA LEU A 565 -3.40 19.44 4.72
C LEU A 565 -2.54 20.62 5.20
N ALA A 566 -2.30 21.61 4.33
CA ALA A 566 -1.51 22.79 4.66
C ALA A 566 -2.15 23.60 5.80
N VAL A 567 -3.47 23.77 5.79
CA VAL A 567 -4.23 24.44 6.86
C VAL A 567 -4.15 23.64 8.16
N SER A 568 -4.37 22.32 8.12
CA SER A 568 -4.37 21.47 9.30
C SER A 568 -2.99 21.32 9.93
N VAL A 569 -1.94 21.17 9.12
CA VAL A 569 -0.54 21.18 9.58
C VAL A 569 -0.17 22.56 10.13
N GLY A 570 -0.57 23.63 9.46
CA GLY A 570 -0.33 25.01 9.89
C GLY A 570 -1.01 25.34 11.21
N SER A 571 -2.23 24.86 11.49
CA SER A 571 -2.92 25.05 12.76
C SER A 571 -2.28 24.25 13.89
N ARG A 572 -2.05 22.93 13.66
CA ARG A 572 -1.39 22.04 14.64
C ARG A 572 0.04 22.46 14.95
N SER A 573 0.81 22.90 13.94
CA SER A 573 2.17 23.40 14.17
C SER A 573 2.18 24.66 15.04
N ARG A 574 1.25 25.60 14.81
CA ARG A 574 1.09 26.80 15.66
C ARG A 574 0.73 26.44 17.10
N GLU A 575 -0.17 25.46 17.31
CA GLU A 575 -0.53 24.96 18.64
C GLU A 575 0.65 24.29 19.34
N LEU A 576 1.40 23.43 18.63
CA LEU A 576 2.60 22.76 19.16
C LEU A 576 3.70 23.76 19.50
N LEU A 577 3.98 24.69 18.60
CA LEU A 577 4.96 25.76 18.86
C LEU A 577 4.52 26.65 20.03
N GLY A 578 3.23 26.97 20.12
CA GLY A 578 2.65 27.67 21.25
C GLY A 578 2.79 26.89 22.56
N ALA A 579 2.55 25.58 22.55
CA ALA A 579 2.72 24.71 23.71
C ALA A 579 4.19 24.57 24.12
N LEU A 580 5.11 24.43 23.16
CA LEU A 580 6.56 24.39 23.38
C LEU A 580 7.05 25.73 23.95
N ARG A 581 6.59 26.85 23.37
CA ARG A 581 6.94 28.20 23.86
C ARG A 581 6.43 28.44 25.30
N ARG A 582 5.21 27.99 25.61
CA ARG A 582 4.67 28.05 26.99
C ARG A 582 5.42 27.13 27.95
N ARG A 583 5.84 25.91 27.51
CA ARG A 583 6.71 25.03 28.32
C ARG A 583 8.08 25.65 28.56
N TRP A 584 8.70 26.20 27.51
CA TRP A 584 9.99 26.86 27.59
C TRP A 584 9.95 28.08 28.52
N HIS A 585 8.92 28.93 28.39
CA HIS A 585 8.72 30.08 29.30
C HIS A 585 8.56 29.64 30.77
N ARG A 586 7.79 28.60 31.01
CA ARG A 586 7.63 28.05 32.38
C ARG A 586 8.94 27.49 32.92
N HIS A 587 9.75 26.82 32.12
CA HIS A 587 11.08 26.34 32.50
C HIS A 587 12.04 27.53 32.74
N TYR A 588 12.03 28.49 31.81
CA TYR A 588 12.87 29.69 31.94
C TYR A 588 12.54 30.49 33.20
N GLU A 589 11.27 30.74 33.51
CA GLU A 589 10.87 31.40 34.75
C GLU A 589 11.26 30.61 36.01
N ARG A 590 11.11 29.28 35.99
CA ARG A 590 11.59 28.43 37.10
C ARG A 590 13.11 28.55 37.30
N LEU A 591 13.88 28.51 36.22
CA LEU A 591 15.33 28.69 36.26
C LEU A 591 15.69 30.11 36.74
N ARG A 592 14.96 31.12 36.28
CA ARG A 592 15.17 32.52 36.70
C ARG A 592 14.87 32.73 38.19
N VAL A 593 13.78 32.13 38.68
CA VAL A 593 13.45 32.16 40.10
C VAL A 593 14.50 31.39 40.93
N ALA A 594 14.90 30.22 40.49
CA ALA A 594 15.96 29.44 41.14
C ALA A 594 17.29 30.19 41.12
N ALA A 595 17.64 30.83 40.00
CA ALA A 595 18.86 31.65 39.91
C ALA A 595 18.84 32.86 40.84
N ARG A 596 17.67 33.50 41.04
CA ARG A 596 17.52 34.57 42.02
C ARG A 596 17.68 34.07 43.46
N HIS A 597 17.06 32.92 43.79
CA HIS A 597 17.22 32.29 45.10
C HIS A 597 18.66 31.83 45.36
N THR A 598 19.33 31.24 44.33
CA THR A 598 20.74 30.86 44.44
C THR A 598 21.64 32.09 44.50
N GLY A 599 21.33 33.15 43.74
CA GLY A 599 22.08 34.42 43.82
C GLY A 599 22.03 35.05 45.21
N SER A 600 20.86 35.06 45.86
CA SER A 600 20.74 35.55 47.25
C SER A 600 21.43 34.62 48.25
N ALA A 601 21.39 33.31 48.04
CA ALA A 601 22.10 32.33 48.86
C ALA A 601 23.63 32.41 48.71
N ILE A 602 24.13 32.69 47.51
CA ILE A 602 25.56 32.92 47.23
C ILE A 602 26.02 34.22 47.90
N ALA A 603 25.23 35.29 47.84
CA ALA A 603 25.56 36.55 48.50
C ALA A 603 25.60 36.40 50.01
N GLY A 604 24.78 35.52 50.60
CA GLY A 604 24.78 35.25 52.05
C GLY A 604 25.93 34.36 52.56
N SER A 605 26.60 33.60 51.65
CA SER A 605 27.68 32.68 52.05
C SER A 605 28.68 32.44 50.90
N PRO A 606 29.41 33.44 50.45
CA PRO A 606 30.23 33.34 49.22
C PRO A 606 31.31 32.24 49.29
N LEU A 607 31.86 32.04 50.52
CA LEU A 607 32.92 31.03 50.73
C LEU A 607 32.40 29.57 50.51
N ARG A 608 31.18 29.28 50.98
CA ARG A 608 30.59 27.94 50.82
C ARG A 608 30.26 27.62 49.35
N TRP A 609 29.74 28.60 48.61
CA TRP A 609 29.44 28.47 47.22
C TRP A 609 30.68 28.44 46.31
N GLY A 610 31.71 29.19 46.68
CA GLY A 610 33.03 29.15 46.04
C GLY A 610 33.67 27.75 46.17
N LEU A 611 33.65 27.18 47.37
CA LEU A 611 34.10 25.79 47.60
C LEU A 611 33.28 24.77 46.83
N GLY A 612 31.95 24.93 46.80
CA GLY A 612 31.05 24.07 46.01
C GLY A 612 31.33 24.14 44.49
N GLY A 613 31.58 25.34 43.97
CA GLY A 613 31.95 25.56 42.58
C GLY A 613 33.29 24.92 42.19
N VAL A 614 34.28 25.03 43.07
CA VAL A 614 35.57 24.35 42.87
C VAL A 614 35.42 22.84 42.91
N LEU A 615 34.60 22.30 43.81
CA LEU A 615 34.31 20.86 43.87
C LEU A 615 33.61 20.36 42.62
N ILE A 616 32.63 21.09 42.10
CA ILE A 616 31.91 20.72 40.84
C ILE A 616 32.87 20.80 39.64
N ALA A 617 33.70 21.86 39.57
CA ALA A 617 34.70 21.99 38.52
C ALA A 617 35.73 20.84 38.56
N ALA A 618 36.19 20.49 39.77
CA ALA A 618 37.10 19.35 39.96
C ALA A 618 36.44 18.01 39.57
N LEU A 619 35.15 17.82 39.91
CA LEU A 619 34.40 16.64 39.54
C LEU A 619 34.20 16.54 38.01
N LEU A 620 33.87 17.65 37.35
CA LEU A 620 33.75 17.71 35.87
C LEU A 620 35.09 17.42 35.21
N LEU A 621 36.18 17.99 35.71
CA LEU A 621 37.53 17.74 35.22
C LEU A 621 37.93 16.27 35.42
N PHE A 622 37.54 15.69 36.55
CA PHE A 622 37.72 14.26 36.81
C PHE A 622 36.93 13.39 35.86
N VAL A 623 35.64 13.67 35.63
CA VAL A 623 34.76 12.90 34.69
C VAL A 623 35.30 12.99 33.26
N VAL A 624 35.71 14.16 32.80
CA VAL A 624 36.27 14.34 31.45
C VAL A 624 37.58 13.57 31.26
N ASN A 625 38.43 13.53 32.32
CA ASN A 625 39.72 12.84 32.27
C ASN A 625 39.66 11.37 32.74
N ALA A 626 38.56 10.93 33.33
CA ALA A 626 38.39 9.57 33.83
C ALA A 626 38.66 8.47 32.80
N PRO A 627 38.20 8.57 31.50
CA PRO A 627 38.51 7.57 30.50
C PRO A 627 40.00 7.42 30.23
N GLY A 628 40.75 8.56 30.20
CA GLY A 628 42.21 8.56 30.03
C GLY A 628 42.95 7.96 31.24
N LEU A 629 42.51 8.29 32.45
CA LEU A 629 43.03 7.72 33.71
C LEU A 629 42.79 6.22 33.81
N LEU A 630 41.58 5.77 33.47
CA LEU A 630 41.25 4.34 33.46
C LEU A 630 42.06 3.54 32.43
N GLN A 631 42.28 4.12 31.24
CA GLN A 631 43.14 3.50 30.21
C GLN A 631 44.60 3.45 30.66
N SER A 632 45.11 4.48 31.30
CA SER A 632 46.49 4.52 31.81
C SER A 632 46.70 3.56 32.97
N LEU A 633 45.74 3.44 33.88
CA LEU A 633 45.73 2.42 34.95
C LEU A 633 45.64 1.00 34.40
N GLY A 634 44.83 0.79 33.34
CA GLY A 634 44.75 -0.46 32.63
C GLY A 634 46.09 -0.87 31.98
N LYS A 635 46.81 0.08 31.36
CA LYS A 635 48.13 -0.14 30.78
C LYS A 635 49.18 -0.45 31.87
N LEU A 636 49.11 0.23 33.02
CA LEU A 636 50.00 -0.04 34.17
C LEU A 636 49.75 -1.44 34.76
N ARG A 637 48.49 -1.83 34.93
CA ARG A 637 48.15 -3.20 35.42
C ARG A 637 48.61 -4.30 34.48
N LEU A 638 48.44 -4.14 33.18
CA LEU A 638 48.90 -5.06 32.14
C LEU A 638 50.43 -5.13 32.07
N ALA A 639 51.12 -4.04 32.29
CA ALA A 639 52.58 -4.03 32.37
C ALA A 639 53.11 -4.70 33.63
N ALA A 640 52.39 -4.64 34.75
CA ALA A 640 52.75 -5.30 36.00
C ALA A 640 52.42 -6.79 36.06
N GLN A 641 51.40 -7.22 35.31
CA GLN A 641 50.98 -8.64 35.16
C GLN A 641 50.92 -9.05 33.71
N PRO A 642 52.05 -9.21 33.04
CA PRO A 642 52.14 -9.44 31.61
C PRO A 642 51.52 -10.81 31.16
N GLU A 643 51.43 -11.75 32.05
CA GLU A 643 50.90 -13.11 31.81
C GLU A 643 49.40 -13.12 31.47
N ARG A 644 48.61 -12.14 31.92
CA ARG A 644 47.17 -12.11 31.70
C ARG A 644 46.80 -11.82 30.25
N SER A 645 47.68 -11.18 29.49
CA SER A 645 47.46 -10.92 28.05
C SER A 645 48.83 -10.67 27.39
N PRO A 646 49.56 -11.77 27.03
CA PRO A 646 50.93 -11.69 26.51
C PRO A 646 51.08 -10.71 25.33
N ARG A 647 50.18 -10.82 24.35
CA ARG A 647 50.17 -9.95 23.13
C ARG A 647 50.06 -8.45 23.45
N ARG A 648 49.18 -8.08 24.40
CA ARG A 648 48.95 -6.67 24.77
C ARG A 648 50.08 -6.14 25.64
N ALA A 649 50.55 -6.96 26.55
CA ALA A 649 51.68 -6.61 27.42
C ALA A 649 52.96 -6.44 26.61
N ALA A 650 53.26 -7.33 25.66
CA ALA A 650 54.40 -7.19 24.73
C ALA A 650 54.34 -5.90 23.94
N THR A 651 53.18 -5.51 23.44
CA THR A 651 53.01 -4.26 22.71
C THR A 651 53.29 -3.04 23.60
N ILE A 652 52.85 -3.05 24.87
CA ILE A 652 53.08 -1.96 25.83
C ILE A 652 54.56 -1.83 26.15
N TRP A 653 55.25 -2.97 26.36
CA TRP A 653 56.69 -2.99 26.61
C TRP A 653 57.51 -2.55 25.42
N TYR A 654 57.12 -2.95 24.21
CA TYR A 654 57.77 -2.51 22.97
C TYR A 654 57.62 -1.00 22.72
N GLU A 655 56.42 -0.43 22.96
CA GLU A 655 56.20 1.00 22.90
C GLU A 655 57.05 1.76 23.95
N ARG A 656 57.21 1.20 25.12
CA ARG A 656 58.08 1.79 26.15
C ARG A 656 59.54 1.78 25.72
N MET A 657 60.00 0.67 25.23
CA MET A 657 61.35 0.50 24.73
C MET A 657 61.63 1.48 23.60
N THR A 658 60.82 1.54 22.56
CA THR A 658 61.02 2.45 21.42
C THR A 658 60.97 3.91 21.81
N LYS A 659 60.07 4.33 22.72
CA LYS A 659 60.04 5.70 23.27
C LYS A 659 61.32 6.06 24.03
N ARG A 660 61.93 5.11 24.75
CA ARG A 660 63.10 5.37 25.53
C ARG A 660 64.37 5.35 24.66
N VAL A 661 64.41 4.50 23.65
CA VAL A 661 65.47 4.47 22.61
C VAL A 661 65.42 5.76 21.75
N ALA A 662 64.22 6.26 21.46
CA ALA A 662 64.04 7.55 20.75
C ALA A 662 64.64 8.77 21.50
N ARG A 663 64.63 8.73 22.86
CA ARG A 663 65.28 9.77 23.68
C ARG A 663 66.82 9.73 23.63
N ARG A 664 67.40 8.64 23.13
CA ARG A 664 68.82 8.50 22.88
C ARG A 664 69.23 8.81 21.44
N GLY A 665 68.25 9.21 20.59
CA GLY A 665 68.54 9.66 19.21
C GLY A 665 67.96 8.75 18.12
N TRP A 666 67.61 7.51 18.43
CA TRP A 666 67.10 6.56 17.41
C TRP A 666 65.58 6.50 17.45
N ARG A 667 64.92 7.10 16.46
CA ARG A 667 63.45 7.13 16.34
C ARG A 667 62.98 6.11 15.31
N LYS A 668 62.07 5.25 15.72
CA LYS A 668 61.38 4.31 14.81
C LYS A 668 60.34 5.04 13.97
N SER A 669 60.39 4.89 12.64
CA SER A 669 59.36 5.36 11.72
C SER A 669 58.09 4.48 11.83
N PRO A 670 56.91 5.04 11.62
CA PRO A 670 55.66 4.24 11.58
C PRO A 670 55.65 3.11 10.55
N THR A 671 56.41 3.27 9.46
CA THR A 671 56.51 2.31 8.33
C THR A 671 57.62 1.28 8.52
N GLN A 672 58.50 1.44 9.48
CA GLN A 672 59.62 0.56 9.77
C GLN A 672 59.14 -0.72 10.50
N THR A 673 59.59 -1.88 10.08
CA THR A 673 59.46 -3.15 10.82
C THR A 673 60.31 -3.14 12.09
N PRO A 674 60.06 -3.98 13.09
CA PRO A 674 60.93 -4.10 14.26
C PRO A 674 62.39 -4.38 13.91
N ASP A 675 62.68 -5.28 12.97
CA ASP A 675 64.03 -5.64 12.58
C ASP A 675 64.76 -4.52 11.81
N GLU A 676 64.06 -3.79 10.93
CA GLU A 676 64.59 -2.61 10.25
C GLU A 676 64.94 -1.51 11.25
N PHE A 677 64.17 -1.39 12.31
CA PHE A 677 64.49 -0.43 13.39
C PHE A 677 65.78 -0.82 14.13
N VAL A 678 65.94 -2.11 14.45
CA VAL A 678 67.15 -2.65 15.08
C VAL A 678 68.38 -2.37 14.21
N SER A 679 68.28 -2.60 12.91
CA SER A 679 69.38 -2.39 11.96
C SER A 679 69.82 -0.95 11.83
N GLY A 680 68.89 0.01 12.13
CA GLY A 680 69.17 1.46 12.10
C GLY A 680 69.80 2.01 13.40
N ILE A 681 70.19 1.19 14.37
CA ILE A 681 70.86 1.62 15.61
C ILE A 681 72.41 1.52 15.41
N ASP A 682 73.12 2.66 15.49
CA ASP A 682 74.53 2.72 15.21
C ASP A 682 75.38 2.12 16.34
N ASP A 683 74.95 2.27 17.60
CA ASP A 683 75.62 1.70 18.77
C ASP A 683 75.48 0.20 18.84
N ALA A 684 76.60 -0.55 18.68
CA ALA A 684 76.60 -2.01 18.61
C ALA A 684 76.06 -2.66 19.86
N GLY A 685 76.38 -2.08 21.08
CA GLY A 685 75.93 -2.64 22.33
C GLY A 685 74.42 -2.40 22.62
N VAL A 686 73.90 -1.27 22.15
CA VAL A 686 72.45 -0.99 22.22
C VAL A 686 71.69 -1.83 21.19
N ARG A 687 72.22 -1.95 19.97
CA ARG A 687 71.66 -2.71 18.89
C ARG A 687 71.44 -4.17 19.27
N GLU A 688 72.45 -4.82 19.86
CA GLU A 688 72.38 -6.21 20.28
C GLU A 688 71.29 -6.44 21.33
N ARG A 689 71.19 -5.61 22.33
CA ARG A 689 70.19 -5.67 23.38
C ARG A 689 68.78 -5.34 22.86
N VAL A 690 68.64 -4.41 21.95
CA VAL A 690 67.34 -4.11 21.31
C VAL A 690 66.94 -5.22 20.34
N ALA A 691 67.89 -5.91 19.70
CA ALA A 691 67.64 -7.10 18.88
C ALA A 691 67.13 -8.25 19.71
N GLU A 692 67.72 -8.52 20.86
CA GLU A 692 67.28 -9.54 21.81
C GLU A 692 65.85 -9.22 22.34
N PHE A 693 65.63 -7.97 22.74
CA PHE A 693 64.28 -7.53 23.17
C PHE A 693 63.26 -7.69 22.04
N THR A 694 63.61 -7.38 20.81
CA THR A 694 62.72 -7.51 19.66
C THR A 694 62.36 -8.95 19.37
N ARG A 695 63.26 -9.89 19.45
CA ARG A 695 62.98 -11.34 19.30
C ARG A 695 61.95 -11.83 20.33
N HIS A 696 62.15 -11.52 21.61
CA HIS A 696 61.22 -11.89 22.66
C HIS A 696 59.88 -11.16 22.54
N TYR A 697 59.86 -9.93 22.03
CA TYR A 697 58.62 -9.20 21.72
C TYR A 697 57.85 -9.87 20.60
N GLU A 698 58.48 -10.29 19.51
CA GLU A 698 57.81 -10.93 18.39
C GLU A 698 57.26 -12.27 18.79
N SER A 699 57.99 -13.13 19.54
CA SER A 699 57.50 -14.38 20.07
C SER A 699 56.31 -14.16 21.04
N ALA A 700 56.42 -13.22 21.96
CA ALA A 700 55.30 -12.89 22.86
C ALA A 700 54.08 -12.34 22.16
N ARG A 701 54.27 -11.59 21.07
CA ARG A 701 53.16 -10.96 20.33
C ARG A 701 52.47 -11.90 19.34
N PHE A 702 53.24 -12.70 18.61
CA PHE A 702 52.73 -13.51 17.50
C PHE A 702 52.47 -14.97 17.91
N ASP A 703 53.28 -15.54 18.80
CA ASP A 703 53.16 -16.90 19.26
C ASP A 703 52.52 -17.03 20.67
N ASP A 704 52.11 -15.89 21.27
CA ASP A 704 51.45 -15.78 22.54
C ASP A 704 52.30 -16.37 23.73
N SER A 705 53.64 -16.34 23.59
CA SER A 705 54.58 -16.90 24.55
C SER A 705 54.54 -16.15 25.88
N VAL A 706 54.11 -16.85 26.93
CA VAL A 706 54.07 -16.30 28.30
C VAL A 706 55.48 -16.17 28.90
N GLU A 707 56.40 -17.05 28.48
CA GLU A 707 57.79 -17.04 28.96
C GLU A 707 58.51 -15.80 28.41
N ASP A 708 58.34 -15.52 27.11
CA ASP A 708 59.00 -14.36 26.45
C ASP A 708 58.48 -13.03 26.98
N VAL A 709 57.15 -12.91 27.24
CA VAL A 709 56.60 -11.69 27.79
C VAL A 709 57.07 -11.40 29.21
N ARG A 710 57.39 -12.44 30.00
CA ARG A 710 57.96 -12.26 31.36
C ARG A 710 59.38 -11.71 31.31
N ARG A 711 60.13 -11.99 30.27
CA ARG A 711 61.51 -11.47 30.05
C ARG A 711 61.59 -10.05 29.64
N LEU A 712 60.55 -9.51 28.94
CA LEU A 712 60.55 -8.16 28.42
C LEU A 712 60.83 -7.06 29.47
N PRO A 713 60.30 -7.08 30.70
CA PRO A 713 60.66 -6.12 31.72
C PRO A 713 62.13 -6.14 32.09
N GLN A 714 62.74 -7.32 32.23
CA GLN A 714 64.15 -7.49 32.57
C GLN A 714 65.03 -6.96 31.42
N LEU A 715 64.78 -7.38 30.19
CA LEU A 715 65.49 -6.89 28.99
C LEU A 715 65.36 -5.38 28.83
N TYR A 716 64.19 -4.81 29.17
CA TYR A 716 64.03 -3.37 29.16
C TYR A 716 64.95 -2.66 30.15
N GLU A 717 65.14 -3.17 31.36
CA GLU A 717 66.08 -2.61 32.33
C GLU A 717 67.55 -2.85 31.94
N GLU A 718 67.90 -3.96 31.30
CA GLU A 718 69.26 -4.23 30.77
C GLU A 718 69.65 -3.28 29.65
N ILE A 719 68.76 -2.91 28.78
CA ILE A 719 69.00 -1.89 27.74
C ILE A 719 69.32 -0.52 28.32
N PHE A 720 68.74 -0.22 29.52
CA PHE A 720 68.76 1.14 30.09
C PHE A 720 69.47 1.23 31.47
N GLY A 721 69.74 0.10 32.10
CA GLY A 721 70.27 0.03 33.49
C GLY A 721 71.76 0.26 33.70
N SER A 722 72.57 0.36 32.63
CA SER A 722 74.03 0.48 32.72
C SER A 722 74.59 1.89 32.98
N ARG A 723 73.87 2.74 33.74
CA ARG A 723 74.41 4.01 34.28
C ARG A 723 74.21 4.10 35.80
N ARG A 724 74.79 3.19 36.54
CA ARG A 724 75.25 3.42 37.93
C ARG A 724 76.60 2.71 38.08
N ARG A 725 77.62 3.38 37.62
CA ARG A 725 78.99 3.43 38.22
C ARG A 725 79.69 4.67 37.65
#